data_3fbd998eb0a6d70890eda515cee149ee
#
_entry.id   3fbd998eb0a6d70890eda515cee149ee
#
_cell.length_a   1.000
_cell.length_b   1.000
_cell.length_c   1.000
_cell.angle_alpha   90.00
_cell.angle_beta   90.00
_cell.angle_gamma   90.00
#
_symmetry.space_group_name_H-M   'P 1'
#
loop_
_entity.id
_entity.type
_entity.pdbx_description
1 polymer ?
#
loop_
_entity_poly.entity_id
_entity_poly.type
_entity_poly.pdbx_seq_one_letter_code
_entity_poly.pdbx_strand_id
1 'polypeptide(L)'
;MKKLIAVKRKWTLLLFIIIAFILYGKTIGHQFNIDDNYVVHNHKLVEKGIKGIPEIFTSRYHNERNQYFGYRPLTVAVFAIETTIFGENPQVHHFINILLYALLIIVLFRLIKTLFPDISPNFILISLLIFIVHPIHTEVVASLKNREEILCFLFAALSWIQMIKFQDHKKWRNLIFSLILLGTAFLAKETAVIFVAIIPLSIFYFKAKPEKTNNQPNKSIKFPWVISIQFLLLTIIIWRPEFIDKHINGIALIILSSVSIIALTWGVTKFKQSDKPDMKNPFLLGFITLFVAAIASPLFMLSLGKVFITLSLISIIIYTVFHQYPNILTNIKQRTHKIPKTYFYLVGISLTGALIIALLHFIPDMILPKQNAPVFHWQNPLFTDTSFSTKFGIVFYSLGFYLKLLFIPDPLRFYYGYAVIPDVGFTNIIVIFSFLIHIGLIYIMYRGIKKRSILSFAIAMYLIAIIPFSNIFFPLTGIIAERLLFIPSFAFALAITFLLFQITKTDLTSNIKLTKKPTTLILSMILVIPFSILTILRVPDWENRETLYQADIPKLEESAKANNLYANHMIAKVYEGMKRGVPLQKMDEVIQLSIKHYNQTLIVDSTYANPYHNLGYIYMIIGRDYKTAESYFTKCIQADSIIPEAYMNRGVSRYHLGKLQAAKIDLEKSKEFRLESELGKIFYYLGQTHENLLDTAQAKQAYDSAYHYNPEQKGIIEKQVALAKAQNKWDDALFYQEKLTKLANPKNDKVWVDKGNFELMLGDTTAAIRSWEKAFQIAPANYNIGMSLSNFYQEKGNTENANYYKNMALKHKGK
;
A
#
# COMPACT_ATOMS: atom_id res chain seq x y z
N MET A 1 -50.12 1.83 -9.63
CA MET A 1 -48.93 1.23 -10.29
C MET A 1 -47.59 1.86 -9.86
N LYS A 2 -47.37 3.19 -9.98
CA LYS A 2 -46.11 3.84 -9.52
C LYS A 2 -45.79 3.60 -8.04
N LYS A 3 -46.75 3.66 -7.13
CA LYS A 3 -46.55 3.37 -5.69
C LYS A 3 -46.16 1.92 -5.42
N LEU A 4 -46.76 0.94 -6.12
CA LEU A 4 -46.44 -0.49 -6.00
C LEU A 4 -45.03 -0.81 -6.50
N ILE A 5 -44.58 -0.17 -7.59
CA ILE A 5 -43.20 -0.29 -8.15
C ILE A 5 -42.18 0.30 -7.17
N ALA A 6 -42.50 1.44 -6.53
CA ALA A 6 -41.66 2.07 -5.55
C ALA A 6 -41.49 1.21 -4.27
N VAL A 7 -42.55 0.57 -3.80
CA VAL A 7 -42.52 -0.36 -2.67
C VAL A 7 -41.67 -1.57 -2.96
N LYS A 8 -41.85 -2.23 -4.12
CA LYS A 8 -41.00 -3.37 -4.54
C LYS A 8 -39.52 -3.01 -4.62
N ARG A 9 -39.20 -1.80 -5.12
CA ARG A 9 -37.83 -1.29 -5.19
C ARG A 9 -37.19 -1.11 -3.81
N LYS A 10 -37.94 -0.57 -2.83
CA LYS A 10 -37.44 -0.39 -1.45
C LYS A 10 -37.07 -1.74 -0.82
N TRP A 11 -37.90 -2.77 -1.01
CA TRP A 11 -37.63 -4.10 -0.49
C TRP A 11 -36.40 -4.77 -1.15
N THR A 12 -36.19 -4.58 -2.44
CA THR A 12 -34.99 -5.10 -3.12
C THR A 12 -33.71 -4.43 -2.59
N LEU A 13 -33.74 -3.13 -2.35
CA LEU A 13 -32.58 -2.44 -1.80
C LEU A 13 -32.31 -2.86 -0.35
N LEU A 14 -33.37 -3.02 0.45
CA LEU A 14 -33.25 -3.52 1.84
C LEU A 14 -32.69 -4.95 1.85
N LEU A 15 -33.11 -5.81 0.92
CA LEU A 15 -32.56 -7.17 0.77
C LEU A 15 -31.05 -7.16 0.55
N PHE A 16 -30.50 -6.29 -0.31
CA PHE A 16 -29.07 -6.19 -0.53
C PHE A 16 -28.30 -5.72 0.72
N ILE A 17 -28.86 -4.78 1.48
CA ILE A 17 -28.29 -4.35 2.76
C ILE A 17 -28.23 -5.52 3.73
N ILE A 18 -29.36 -6.25 3.88
CA ILE A 18 -29.45 -7.42 4.77
C ILE A 18 -28.43 -8.48 4.36
N ILE A 19 -28.32 -8.80 3.06
CA ILE A 19 -27.33 -9.77 2.56
C ILE A 19 -25.91 -9.33 2.89
N ALA A 20 -25.56 -8.04 2.69
CA ALA A 20 -24.23 -7.54 3.04
C ALA A 20 -23.91 -7.74 4.52
N PHE A 21 -24.90 -7.48 5.41
CA PHE A 21 -24.73 -7.71 6.85
C PHE A 21 -24.69 -9.20 7.23
N ILE A 22 -25.45 -10.08 6.54
CA ILE A 22 -25.37 -11.52 6.78
C ILE A 22 -23.99 -12.06 6.40
N LEU A 23 -23.44 -11.64 5.25
CA LEU A 23 -22.15 -12.10 4.78
C LEU A 23 -20.97 -11.56 5.60
N TYR A 24 -21.00 -10.29 5.93
CA TYR A 24 -19.85 -9.56 6.49
C TYR A 24 -20.08 -9.06 7.91
N GLY A 25 -21.26 -9.21 8.50
CA GLY A 25 -21.58 -8.68 9.84
C GLY A 25 -20.63 -9.17 10.94
N LYS A 26 -20.03 -10.35 10.77
CA LYS A 26 -19.04 -10.90 11.68
C LYS A 26 -17.77 -10.03 11.76
N THR A 27 -17.44 -9.29 10.68
CA THR A 27 -16.29 -8.40 10.68
C THR A 27 -16.39 -7.26 11.70
N ILE A 28 -17.58 -6.93 12.19
CA ILE A 28 -17.75 -5.92 13.24
C ILE A 28 -16.98 -6.30 14.50
N GLY A 29 -16.80 -7.60 14.78
CA GLY A 29 -15.99 -8.08 15.89
C GLY A 29 -14.48 -8.16 15.59
N HIS A 30 -14.04 -7.90 14.36
CA HIS A 30 -12.65 -8.02 13.96
C HIS A 30 -11.75 -6.92 14.55
N GLN A 31 -10.48 -7.24 14.70
CA GLN A 31 -9.42 -6.33 15.12
C GLN A 31 -8.70 -5.74 13.90
N PHE A 32 -7.74 -4.87 14.14
CA PHE A 32 -6.83 -4.42 13.09
C PHE A 32 -5.96 -5.56 12.55
N ASN A 33 -5.72 -5.58 11.25
CA ASN A 33 -5.00 -6.64 10.55
C ASN A 33 -3.75 -6.13 9.81
N ILE A 34 -3.15 -6.96 8.94
CA ILE A 34 -1.78 -6.85 8.38
C ILE A 34 -1.40 -5.42 7.94
N ASP A 35 -2.21 -4.79 7.06
CA ASP A 35 -1.87 -3.52 6.42
C ASP A 35 -2.62 -2.32 7.02
N ASP A 36 -3.40 -2.51 8.09
CA ASP A 36 -4.25 -1.46 8.66
C ASP A 36 -3.44 -0.33 9.30
N ASN A 37 -2.18 -0.61 9.69
CA ASN A 37 -1.24 0.40 10.17
C ASN A 37 -0.90 1.48 9.13
N TYR A 38 -1.06 1.17 7.84
CA TYR A 38 -0.80 2.15 6.77
C TYR A 38 -1.94 3.17 6.61
N VAL A 39 -3.12 2.91 7.17
CA VAL A 39 -4.31 3.73 6.93
C VAL A 39 -5.02 4.21 8.19
N VAL A 40 -4.94 3.46 9.30
CA VAL A 40 -5.72 3.77 10.52
C VAL A 40 -4.98 3.43 11.81
N HIS A 41 -4.50 2.21 12.02
CA HIS A 41 -3.96 1.75 13.29
C HIS A 41 -2.58 2.37 13.59
N ASN A 42 -2.45 3.07 14.73
CA ASN A 42 -1.22 3.80 15.10
C ASN A 42 -0.71 4.76 14.00
N HIS A 43 -1.63 5.29 13.18
CA HIS A 43 -1.26 6.18 12.08
C HIS A 43 -1.23 7.65 12.55
N LYS A 44 -0.04 8.21 12.70
CA LYS A 44 0.22 9.55 13.30
C LYS A 44 -0.69 10.67 12.79
N LEU A 45 -1.05 10.67 11.48
CA LEU A 45 -1.92 11.71 10.92
C LEU A 45 -3.39 11.43 11.17
N VAL A 46 -3.79 10.16 11.25
CA VAL A 46 -5.16 9.75 11.57
C VAL A 46 -5.47 10.04 13.04
N GLU A 47 -4.50 9.83 13.94
CA GLU A 47 -4.62 10.19 15.37
C GLU A 47 -4.87 11.69 15.59
N LYS A 48 -4.37 12.57 14.70
CA LYS A 48 -4.69 14.00 14.72
C LYS A 48 -6.17 14.31 14.38
N GLY A 49 -6.91 13.31 13.88
CA GLY A 49 -8.28 13.45 13.43
C GLY A 49 -8.46 14.43 12.27
N ILE A 50 -9.56 15.18 12.26
CA ILE A 50 -9.88 16.18 11.22
C ILE A 50 -8.75 17.21 11.06
N LYS A 51 -8.01 17.54 12.12
CA LYS A 51 -6.88 18.47 12.07
C LYS A 51 -5.72 17.94 11.23
N GLY A 52 -5.60 16.62 11.08
CA GLY A 52 -4.60 15.97 10.24
C GLY A 52 -4.89 15.99 8.74
N ILE A 53 -6.14 16.31 8.32
CA ILE A 53 -6.56 16.22 6.92
C ILE A 53 -5.70 17.05 5.96
N PRO A 54 -5.34 18.32 6.23
CA PRO A 54 -4.47 19.08 5.35
C PRO A 54 -3.12 18.39 5.12
N GLU A 55 -2.53 17.82 6.18
CA GLU A 55 -1.25 17.11 6.11
C GLU A 55 -1.40 15.76 5.39
N ILE A 56 -2.52 15.06 5.53
CA ILE A 56 -2.85 13.84 4.77
C ILE A 56 -2.85 14.12 3.27
N PHE A 57 -3.40 15.25 2.82
CA PHE A 57 -3.42 15.62 1.41
C PHE A 57 -2.07 16.12 0.88
N THR A 58 -1.12 16.43 1.76
CA THR A 58 0.24 16.83 1.43
C THR A 58 1.29 15.79 1.79
N SER A 59 0.89 14.53 2.04
CA SER A 59 1.78 13.43 2.37
C SER A 59 1.45 12.18 1.54
N ARG A 60 2.45 11.28 1.40
CA ARG A 60 2.23 9.92 0.87
C ARG A 60 1.90 8.96 2.00
N TYR A 61 1.49 7.76 1.64
CA TYR A 61 1.45 6.66 2.60
C TYR A 61 2.80 6.58 3.33
N HIS A 62 2.70 6.57 4.64
CA HIS A 62 3.85 6.47 5.51
C HIS A 62 4.51 5.13 5.39
N ASN A 63 5.79 5.16 5.64
CA ASN A 63 6.48 4.01 6.04
C ASN A 63 7.47 4.29 7.18
N GLU A 64 7.86 3.23 7.80
CA GLU A 64 9.07 3.10 8.58
C GLU A 64 10.28 3.21 7.63
N ARG A 65 11.32 3.96 7.97
CA ARG A 65 12.59 4.06 7.22
C ARG A 65 12.58 4.95 5.97
N ASN A 66 11.78 6.01 5.95
CA ASN A 66 11.74 6.96 4.82
C ASN A 66 11.38 6.33 3.46
N GLN A 67 10.66 5.20 3.43
CA GLN A 67 10.10 4.65 2.22
C GLN A 67 8.69 5.19 2.03
N TYR A 68 8.39 5.72 0.88
CA TYR A 68 7.10 6.33 0.56
C TYR A 68 6.39 5.47 -0.48
N PHE A 69 5.11 5.16 -0.20
CA PHE A 69 4.23 4.42 -1.09
C PHE A 69 3.22 5.36 -1.75
N GLY A 70 2.27 4.83 -2.53
CA GLY A 70 1.28 5.56 -3.29
C GLY A 70 0.60 6.73 -2.58
N TYR A 71 -0.17 7.50 -3.32
CA TYR A 71 -0.88 8.68 -2.84
C TYR A 71 -2.39 8.41 -2.83
N ARG A 72 -3.01 8.24 -1.65
CA ARG A 72 -4.44 7.87 -1.46
C ARG A 72 -5.07 8.65 -0.31
N PRO A 73 -5.05 9.99 -0.37
CA PRO A 73 -5.42 10.82 0.76
C PRO A 73 -6.88 10.68 1.19
N LEU A 74 -7.80 10.37 0.27
CA LEU A 74 -9.22 10.27 0.60
C LEU A 74 -9.50 9.13 1.60
N THR A 75 -8.89 7.98 1.40
CA THR A 75 -9.09 6.82 2.28
C THR A 75 -8.61 7.12 3.70
N VAL A 76 -7.42 7.71 3.82
CA VAL A 76 -6.84 8.10 5.13
C VAL A 76 -7.65 9.21 5.79
N ALA A 77 -8.14 10.20 5.01
CA ALA A 77 -8.97 11.28 5.52
C ALA A 77 -10.32 10.78 6.06
N VAL A 78 -10.94 9.78 5.43
CA VAL A 78 -12.16 9.14 5.93
C VAL A 78 -11.89 8.50 7.30
N PHE A 79 -10.79 7.78 7.48
CA PHE A 79 -10.41 7.24 8.78
C PHE A 79 -10.11 8.34 9.81
N ALA A 80 -9.47 9.44 9.43
CA ALA A 80 -9.23 10.56 10.34
C ALA A 80 -10.54 11.21 10.84
N ILE A 81 -11.56 11.31 9.98
CA ILE A 81 -12.90 11.76 10.38
C ILE A 81 -13.55 10.78 11.36
N GLU A 82 -13.51 9.49 11.06
CA GLU A 82 -14.07 8.44 11.93
C GLU A 82 -13.37 8.42 13.28
N THR A 83 -12.04 8.51 13.32
CA THR A 83 -11.25 8.55 14.55
C THR A 83 -11.58 9.80 15.40
N THR A 84 -11.87 10.94 14.76
CA THR A 84 -12.31 12.13 15.50
C THR A 84 -13.63 11.92 16.23
N ILE A 85 -14.55 11.16 15.64
CA ILE A 85 -15.92 10.98 16.17
C ILE A 85 -15.98 9.81 17.16
N PHE A 86 -15.28 8.72 16.85
CA PHE A 86 -15.45 7.43 17.54
C PHE A 86 -14.16 6.92 18.23
N GLY A 87 -13.05 7.66 18.12
CA GLY A 87 -11.73 7.16 18.53
C GLY A 87 -11.20 6.10 17.56
N GLU A 88 -10.05 5.53 17.90
CA GLU A 88 -9.47 4.40 17.18
C GLU A 88 -10.18 3.10 17.58
N ASN A 89 -11.33 2.85 16.97
CA ASN A 89 -12.23 1.72 17.28
C ASN A 89 -12.42 0.81 16.06
N PRO A 90 -11.78 -0.37 15.98
CA PRO A 90 -11.88 -1.26 14.84
C PRO A 90 -13.32 -1.70 14.54
N GLN A 91 -14.17 -1.91 15.56
CA GLN A 91 -15.55 -2.34 15.40
C GLN A 91 -16.36 -1.31 14.59
N VAL A 92 -16.19 -0.03 14.91
CA VAL A 92 -16.85 1.07 14.19
C VAL A 92 -16.32 1.16 12.76
N HIS A 93 -15.01 1.05 12.56
CA HIS A 93 -14.40 1.11 11.22
C HIS A 93 -14.92 -0.04 10.34
N HIS A 94 -15.02 -1.26 10.87
CA HIS A 94 -15.60 -2.40 10.14
C HIS A 94 -17.08 -2.23 9.85
N PHE A 95 -17.86 -1.73 10.81
CA PHE A 95 -19.28 -1.42 10.60
C PHE A 95 -19.48 -0.43 9.45
N ILE A 96 -18.71 0.67 9.43
CA ILE A 96 -18.76 1.67 8.36
C ILE A 96 -18.32 1.04 7.02
N ASN A 97 -17.35 0.12 7.03
CA ASN A 97 -16.91 -0.58 5.81
C ASN A 97 -18.06 -1.38 5.18
N ILE A 98 -18.85 -2.09 5.99
CA ILE A 98 -20.04 -2.82 5.52
C ILE A 98 -21.10 -1.85 4.96
N LEU A 99 -21.32 -0.71 5.63
CA LEU A 99 -22.25 0.32 5.16
C LEU A 99 -21.82 0.91 3.81
N LEU A 100 -20.53 1.19 3.62
CA LEU A 100 -19.99 1.68 2.36
C LEU A 100 -20.13 0.63 1.25
N TYR A 101 -19.91 -0.65 1.57
CA TYR A 101 -20.11 -1.74 0.63
C TYR A 101 -21.61 -1.87 0.25
N ALA A 102 -22.52 -1.83 1.20
CA ALA A 102 -23.96 -1.83 0.95
C ALA A 102 -24.41 -0.61 0.11
N LEU A 103 -23.84 0.56 0.37
CA LEU A 103 -24.09 1.77 -0.40
C LEU A 103 -23.60 1.59 -1.86
N LEU A 104 -22.42 1.01 -2.06
CA LEU A 104 -21.92 0.67 -3.41
C LEU A 104 -22.92 -0.22 -4.16
N ILE A 105 -23.44 -1.28 -3.54
CA ILE A 105 -24.45 -2.17 -4.17
C ILE A 105 -25.70 -1.39 -4.60
N ILE A 106 -26.17 -0.47 -3.74
CA ILE A 106 -27.31 0.42 -4.06
C ILE A 106 -26.99 1.32 -5.27
N VAL A 107 -25.78 1.83 -5.33
CA VAL A 107 -25.33 2.67 -6.47
C VAL A 107 -25.20 1.84 -7.74
N LEU A 108 -24.65 0.61 -7.67
CA LEU A 108 -24.58 -0.32 -8.81
C LEU A 108 -25.97 -0.73 -9.31
N PHE A 109 -26.94 -0.94 -8.41
CA PHE A 109 -28.33 -1.15 -8.79
C PHE A 109 -28.87 0.03 -9.65
N ARG A 110 -28.60 1.27 -9.19
CA ARG A 110 -29.00 2.48 -9.94
C ARG A 110 -28.23 2.57 -11.26
N LEU A 111 -26.95 2.23 -11.28
CA LEU A 111 -26.11 2.25 -12.46
C LEU A 111 -26.66 1.30 -13.55
N ILE A 112 -26.90 0.03 -13.21
CA ILE A 112 -27.46 -0.95 -14.16
C ILE A 112 -28.81 -0.45 -14.71
N LYS A 113 -29.70 0.07 -13.84
CA LYS A 113 -31.00 0.59 -14.28
C LYS A 113 -30.87 1.84 -15.16
N THR A 114 -29.82 2.65 -14.99
CA THR A 114 -29.56 3.84 -15.83
C THR A 114 -28.94 3.46 -17.17
N LEU A 115 -28.06 2.46 -17.17
CA LEU A 115 -27.45 1.90 -18.39
C LEU A 115 -28.51 1.20 -19.28
N PHE A 116 -29.35 0.40 -18.64
CA PHE A 116 -30.35 -0.46 -19.31
C PHE A 116 -31.76 -0.17 -18.77
N PRO A 117 -32.41 0.91 -19.24
CA PRO A 117 -33.71 1.33 -18.71
C PRO A 117 -34.80 0.25 -18.76
N ASP A 118 -34.79 -0.58 -19.81
CA ASP A 118 -35.78 -1.62 -20.09
C ASP A 118 -35.39 -3.01 -19.60
N ILE A 119 -34.23 -3.12 -18.89
CA ILE A 119 -33.75 -4.41 -18.40
C ILE A 119 -34.67 -5.00 -17.32
N SER A 120 -34.83 -6.29 -17.35
CA SER A 120 -35.60 -7.05 -16.34
C SER A 120 -35.06 -6.80 -14.92
N PRO A 121 -35.95 -6.54 -13.94
CA PRO A 121 -35.55 -6.50 -12.53
C PRO A 121 -34.83 -7.76 -12.05
N ASN A 122 -35.15 -8.92 -12.62
CA ASN A 122 -34.52 -10.20 -12.29
C ASN A 122 -33.07 -10.23 -12.76
N PHE A 123 -32.76 -9.64 -13.91
CA PHE A 123 -31.40 -9.50 -14.39
C PHE A 123 -30.55 -8.67 -13.41
N ILE A 124 -31.07 -7.52 -12.96
CA ILE A 124 -30.38 -6.67 -11.98
C ILE A 124 -30.17 -7.43 -10.66
N LEU A 125 -31.22 -8.12 -10.18
CA LEU A 125 -31.18 -8.87 -8.92
C LEU A 125 -30.09 -9.97 -8.99
N ILE A 126 -30.11 -10.82 -10.03
CA ILE A 126 -29.16 -11.93 -10.17
C ILE A 126 -27.74 -11.41 -10.36
N SER A 127 -27.53 -10.37 -11.20
CA SER A 127 -26.19 -9.79 -11.38
C SER A 127 -25.61 -9.26 -10.08
N LEU A 128 -26.41 -8.56 -9.27
CA LEU A 128 -25.95 -8.02 -7.99
C LEU A 128 -25.84 -9.09 -6.91
N LEU A 129 -26.66 -10.14 -6.93
CA LEU A 129 -26.49 -11.29 -6.05
C LEU A 129 -25.16 -12.01 -6.32
N ILE A 130 -24.85 -12.33 -7.58
CA ILE A 130 -23.57 -12.96 -7.95
C ILE A 130 -22.40 -12.05 -7.52
N PHE A 131 -22.52 -10.75 -7.70
CA PHE A 131 -21.49 -9.79 -7.28
C PHE A 131 -21.33 -9.77 -5.76
N ILE A 132 -22.40 -9.56 -4.99
CA ILE A 132 -22.33 -9.34 -3.53
C ILE A 132 -21.83 -10.56 -2.76
N VAL A 133 -22.15 -11.78 -3.24
CA VAL A 133 -21.78 -13.04 -2.58
C VAL A 133 -20.40 -13.56 -2.99
N HIS A 134 -19.73 -12.91 -3.93
CA HIS A 134 -18.47 -13.42 -4.47
C HIS A 134 -17.35 -13.46 -3.43
N PRO A 135 -16.73 -14.61 -3.15
CA PRO A 135 -15.75 -14.76 -2.07
C PRO A 135 -14.51 -13.90 -2.19
N ILE A 136 -14.11 -13.48 -3.41
CA ILE A 136 -12.97 -12.57 -3.61
C ILE A 136 -13.16 -11.18 -2.96
N HIS A 137 -14.40 -10.80 -2.61
CA HIS A 137 -14.68 -9.55 -1.92
C HIS A 137 -14.32 -9.59 -0.44
N THR A 138 -14.00 -10.78 0.11
CA THR A 138 -13.68 -10.91 1.53
C THR A 138 -12.47 -10.06 1.90
N GLU A 139 -11.40 -10.10 1.09
CA GLU A 139 -10.23 -9.24 1.29
C GLU A 139 -10.59 -7.74 1.27
N VAL A 140 -11.54 -7.34 0.39
CA VAL A 140 -11.91 -5.92 0.24
C VAL A 140 -12.77 -5.43 1.39
N VAL A 141 -13.69 -6.26 1.88
CA VAL A 141 -14.67 -5.85 2.91
C VAL A 141 -14.15 -6.09 4.32
N ALA A 142 -13.40 -7.17 4.55
CA ALA A 142 -12.88 -7.53 5.86
C ALA A 142 -11.55 -6.84 6.23
N SER A 143 -10.77 -6.35 5.26
CA SER A 143 -9.56 -5.55 5.52
C SER A 143 -9.87 -4.07 5.42
N LEU A 144 -9.60 -3.31 6.48
CA LEU A 144 -9.87 -1.85 6.52
C LEU A 144 -9.00 -1.10 5.50
N LYS A 145 -7.75 -1.50 5.32
CA LYS A 145 -6.85 -0.92 4.33
C LYS A 145 -7.46 -0.97 2.92
N ASN A 146 -8.18 -2.01 2.58
CA ASN A 146 -8.76 -2.20 1.25
C ASN A 146 -10.08 -1.44 1.03
N ARG A 147 -10.55 -0.64 2.01
CA ARG A 147 -11.65 0.34 1.83
C ARG A 147 -11.44 1.24 0.62
N GLU A 148 -10.20 1.47 0.23
CA GLU A 148 -9.84 2.22 -0.97
C GLU A 148 -10.49 1.68 -2.24
N GLU A 149 -10.68 0.36 -2.37
CA GLU A 149 -11.38 -0.26 -3.51
C GLU A 149 -12.87 0.07 -3.49
N ILE A 150 -13.51 0.01 -2.31
CA ILE A 150 -14.94 0.32 -2.14
C ILE A 150 -15.18 1.79 -2.48
N LEU A 151 -14.40 2.71 -1.93
CA LEU A 151 -14.53 4.14 -2.18
C LEU A 151 -14.26 4.49 -3.64
N CYS A 152 -13.21 3.91 -4.23
CA CYS A 152 -12.86 4.09 -5.64
C CYS A 152 -14.04 3.70 -6.53
N PHE A 153 -14.58 2.49 -6.36
CA PHE A 153 -15.67 2.01 -7.20
C PHE A 153 -16.98 2.76 -6.94
N LEU A 154 -17.26 3.14 -5.69
CA LEU A 154 -18.43 3.92 -5.31
C LEU A 154 -18.46 5.28 -6.02
N PHE A 155 -17.39 6.05 -5.90
CA PHE A 155 -17.31 7.37 -6.53
C PHE A 155 -17.23 7.28 -8.07
N ALA A 156 -16.55 6.27 -8.61
CA ALA A 156 -16.51 6.01 -10.04
C ALA A 156 -17.90 5.62 -10.59
N ALA A 157 -18.67 4.79 -9.89
CA ALA A 157 -20.03 4.42 -10.27
C ALA A 157 -21.00 5.62 -10.18
N LEU A 158 -20.86 6.49 -9.20
CA LEU A 158 -21.59 7.74 -9.11
C LEU A 158 -21.24 8.70 -10.26
N SER A 159 -19.94 8.83 -10.57
CA SER A 159 -19.47 9.58 -11.74
C SER A 159 -20.09 9.04 -13.03
N TRP A 160 -20.13 7.74 -13.21
CA TRP A 160 -20.70 7.06 -14.36
C TRP A 160 -22.20 7.38 -14.53
N ILE A 161 -22.97 7.31 -13.47
CA ILE A 161 -24.38 7.70 -13.46
C ILE A 161 -24.56 9.17 -13.89
N GLN A 162 -23.73 10.08 -13.35
CA GLN A 162 -23.83 11.50 -13.71
C GLN A 162 -23.46 11.75 -15.17
N MET A 163 -22.47 11.01 -15.69
CA MET A 163 -22.08 11.10 -17.09
C MET A 163 -23.21 10.62 -18.03
N ILE A 164 -23.91 9.53 -17.68
CA ILE A 164 -25.08 9.07 -18.44
C ILE A 164 -26.18 10.14 -18.41
N LYS A 165 -26.47 10.72 -17.24
CA LYS A 165 -27.43 11.82 -17.12
C LYS A 165 -27.04 13.05 -17.93
N PHE A 166 -25.75 13.38 -17.99
CA PHE A 166 -25.27 14.43 -18.88
C PHE A 166 -25.55 14.08 -20.34
N GLN A 167 -25.28 12.86 -20.74
CA GLN A 167 -25.54 12.39 -22.11
C GLN A 167 -27.03 12.46 -22.46
N ASP A 168 -27.91 12.08 -21.52
CA ASP A 168 -29.37 12.04 -21.74
C ASP A 168 -30.00 13.46 -21.71
N HIS A 169 -29.55 14.35 -20.80
CA HIS A 169 -30.18 15.63 -20.53
C HIS A 169 -29.37 16.86 -20.95
N LYS A 170 -28.08 16.69 -21.32
CA LYS A 170 -27.15 17.75 -21.71
C LYS A 170 -26.96 18.87 -20.67
N LYS A 171 -27.21 18.60 -19.39
CA LYS A 171 -27.03 19.54 -18.29
C LYS A 171 -25.57 19.56 -17.80
N TRP A 172 -24.85 20.67 -18.01
CA TRP A 172 -23.46 20.85 -17.64
C TRP A 172 -23.15 20.52 -16.17
N ARG A 173 -24.10 20.76 -15.28
CA ARG A 173 -24.01 20.36 -13.88
C ARG A 173 -23.66 18.86 -13.72
N ASN A 174 -24.30 18.00 -14.50
CA ASN A 174 -24.03 16.56 -14.42
C ASN A 174 -22.63 16.21 -14.91
N LEU A 175 -22.10 16.92 -15.90
CA LEU A 175 -20.71 16.75 -16.34
C LEU A 175 -19.73 17.17 -15.26
N ILE A 176 -19.92 18.35 -14.67
CA ILE A 176 -19.05 18.86 -13.59
C ILE A 176 -19.05 17.88 -12.41
N PHE A 177 -20.22 17.44 -11.95
CA PHE A 177 -20.30 16.44 -10.88
C PHE A 177 -19.65 15.11 -11.26
N SER A 178 -19.78 14.67 -12.51
CA SER A 178 -19.11 13.46 -12.98
C SER A 178 -17.58 13.58 -12.88
N LEU A 179 -17.02 14.69 -13.31
CA LEU A 179 -15.57 14.93 -13.27
C LEU A 179 -15.05 15.04 -11.82
N ILE A 180 -15.77 15.76 -10.95
CA ILE A 180 -15.42 15.85 -9.53
C ILE A 180 -15.42 14.45 -8.88
N LEU A 181 -16.49 13.67 -9.11
CA LEU A 181 -16.61 12.32 -8.54
C LEU A 181 -15.54 11.36 -9.10
N LEU A 182 -15.13 11.50 -10.35
CA LEU A 182 -14.03 10.72 -10.91
C LEU A 182 -12.68 11.11 -10.28
N GLY A 183 -12.44 12.40 -10.08
CA GLY A 183 -11.27 12.87 -9.34
C GLY A 183 -11.27 12.37 -7.89
N THR A 184 -12.44 12.37 -7.22
CA THR A 184 -12.58 11.81 -5.86
C THR A 184 -12.29 10.30 -5.84
N ALA A 185 -12.75 9.54 -6.85
CA ALA A 185 -12.42 8.13 -6.98
C ALA A 185 -10.90 7.91 -7.13
N PHE A 186 -10.23 8.75 -7.90
CA PHE A 186 -8.78 8.70 -8.07
C PHE A 186 -8.02 9.00 -6.76
N LEU A 187 -8.49 9.96 -5.95
CA LEU A 187 -7.93 10.25 -4.63
C LEU A 187 -8.13 9.12 -3.62
N ALA A 188 -9.11 8.23 -3.86
CA ALA A 188 -9.24 6.98 -3.10
C ALA A 188 -8.24 5.92 -3.57
N LYS A 189 -8.11 5.77 -4.91
CA LYS A 189 -7.18 4.80 -5.51
C LYS A 189 -6.91 5.11 -6.98
N GLU A 190 -5.65 4.99 -7.40
CA GLU A 190 -5.17 5.29 -8.76
C GLU A 190 -5.88 4.45 -9.84
N THR A 191 -6.38 3.27 -9.47
CA THR A 191 -7.10 2.37 -10.38
C THR A 191 -8.40 2.96 -10.95
N ALA A 192 -8.92 4.06 -10.38
CA ALA A 192 -10.03 4.82 -10.95
C ALA A 192 -9.80 5.24 -12.41
N VAL A 193 -8.56 5.28 -12.86
CA VAL A 193 -8.16 5.58 -14.25
C VAL A 193 -8.86 4.70 -15.28
N ILE A 194 -9.17 3.44 -14.98
CA ILE A 194 -9.87 2.53 -15.89
C ILE A 194 -11.26 3.06 -16.29
N PHE A 195 -11.89 3.86 -15.44
CA PHE A 195 -13.21 4.43 -15.72
C PHE A 195 -13.20 5.54 -16.77
N VAL A 196 -12.04 6.12 -17.06
CA VAL A 196 -11.85 7.02 -18.21
C VAL A 196 -12.15 6.29 -19.54
N ALA A 197 -11.89 4.98 -19.59
CA ALA A 197 -12.21 4.14 -20.73
C ALA A 197 -13.60 3.48 -20.63
N ILE A 198 -13.96 2.96 -19.43
CA ILE A 198 -15.21 2.21 -19.23
C ILE A 198 -16.45 3.10 -19.42
N ILE A 199 -16.43 4.33 -18.89
CA ILE A 199 -17.59 5.23 -18.95
C ILE A 199 -17.92 5.60 -20.40
N PRO A 200 -17.00 6.13 -21.23
CA PRO A 200 -17.26 6.42 -22.64
C PRO A 200 -17.64 5.18 -23.45
N LEU A 201 -16.99 4.03 -23.17
CA LEU A 201 -17.33 2.79 -23.82
C LEU A 201 -18.78 2.40 -23.56
N SER A 202 -19.28 2.53 -22.33
CA SER A 202 -20.67 2.24 -22.00
C SER A 202 -21.67 3.13 -22.74
N ILE A 203 -21.33 4.40 -22.89
CA ILE A 203 -22.17 5.35 -23.65
C ILE A 203 -22.19 4.97 -25.13
N PHE A 204 -21.06 4.57 -25.69
CA PHE A 204 -20.99 4.06 -27.07
C PHE A 204 -21.87 2.83 -27.25
N TYR A 205 -21.84 1.85 -26.31
CA TYR A 205 -22.64 0.64 -26.43
C TYR A 205 -24.15 0.90 -26.30
N PHE A 206 -24.58 1.77 -25.39
CA PHE A 206 -25.97 1.79 -24.95
C PHE A 206 -26.71 3.11 -25.17
N LYS A 207 -26.01 4.21 -25.39
CA LYS A 207 -26.63 5.55 -25.50
C LYS A 207 -26.47 6.21 -26.87
N ALA A 208 -25.46 5.83 -27.64
CA ALA A 208 -25.31 6.38 -28.98
C ALA A 208 -26.36 5.73 -29.93
N LYS A 209 -27.35 6.50 -30.37
CA LYS A 209 -28.36 6.02 -31.33
C LYS A 209 -27.69 5.76 -32.70
N PRO A 210 -27.91 4.60 -33.36
CA PRO A 210 -27.56 4.47 -34.78
C PRO A 210 -28.45 5.43 -35.60
N GLU A 211 -27.85 6.29 -36.39
CA GLU A 211 -28.59 7.04 -37.37
C GLU A 211 -29.17 6.06 -38.39
N LYS A 212 -30.48 6.11 -38.60
CA LYS A 212 -31.14 5.51 -39.77
C LYS A 212 -30.76 6.30 -41.02
N THR A 213 -29.71 5.88 -41.71
CA THR A 213 -29.39 6.42 -43.02
C THR A 213 -29.98 5.49 -44.05
N ASN A 214 -30.89 6.05 -44.91
CA ASN A 214 -31.39 5.39 -46.11
C ASN A 214 -30.21 5.03 -47.03
N ASN A 215 -30.14 3.77 -47.41
CA ASN A 215 -29.47 3.16 -48.56
C ASN A 215 -28.13 3.75 -49.03
N GLN A 216 -27.07 3.54 -48.24
CA GLN A 216 -25.71 3.35 -48.77
C GLN A 216 -24.94 2.34 -47.91
N PRO A 217 -24.05 1.50 -48.54
CA PRO A 217 -23.29 0.51 -47.75
C PRO A 217 -22.35 1.25 -46.76
N ASN A 218 -22.58 0.98 -45.48
CA ASN A 218 -21.81 1.52 -44.38
C ASN A 218 -20.30 1.32 -44.60
N LYS A 219 -19.59 2.38 -44.98
CA LYS A 219 -18.15 2.43 -44.72
C LYS A 219 -17.99 2.38 -43.20
N SER A 220 -17.45 1.25 -42.71
CA SER A 220 -17.25 0.97 -41.31
C SER A 220 -16.56 2.13 -40.59
N ILE A 221 -17.24 2.69 -39.60
CA ILE A 221 -16.63 3.66 -38.67
C ILE A 221 -15.61 2.88 -37.82
N LYS A 222 -14.33 2.93 -38.22
CA LYS A 222 -13.19 2.29 -37.51
C LYS A 222 -12.78 3.05 -36.23
N PHE A 223 -13.68 3.79 -35.61
CA PHE A 223 -13.36 4.91 -34.77
C PHE A 223 -13.08 4.65 -33.26
N PRO A 224 -13.84 3.89 -32.47
CA PRO A 224 -13.69 3.99 -31.01
C PRO A 224 -12.46 3.31 -30.43
N TRP A 225 -11.98 2.27 -31.10
CA TRP A 225 -10.89 1.41 -30.57
C TRP A 225 -9.52 2.10 -30.54
N VAL A 226 -9.22 2.86 -31.58
CA VAL A 226 -7.92 3.57 -31.66
C VAL A 226 -7.84 4.60 -30.53
N ILE A 227 -8.93 5.31 -30.27
CA ILE A 227 -8.98 6.31 -29.20
C ILE A 227 -8.96 5.65 -27.84
N SER A 228 -9.70 4.56 -27.62
CA SER A 228 -9.68 3.84 -26.34
C SER A 228 -8.32 3.20 -26.07
N ILE A 229 -7.67 2.63 -27.09
CA ILE A 229 -6.32 2.09 -26.98
C ILE A 229 -5.28 3.19 -26.79
N GLN A 230 -5.35 4.29 -27.51
CA GLN A 230 -4.46 5.44 -27.33
C GLN A 230 -4.64 6.07 -25.95
N PHE A 231 -5.88 6.16 -25.45
CA PHE A 231 -6.18 6.60 -24.09
C PHE A 231 -5.61 5.64 -23.04
N LEU A 232 -5.76 4.35 -23.26
CA LEU A 232 -5.22 3.34 -22.37
C LEU A 232 -3.69 3.42 -22.32
N LEU A 233 -3.04 3.54 -23.48
CA LEU A 233 -1.59 3.74 -23.58
C LEU A 233 -1.14 5.04 -22.91
N LEU A 234 -1.85 6.15 -23.15
CA LEU A 234 -1.59 7.43 -22.49
C LEU A 234 -1.73 7.32 -20.96
N THR A 235 -2.77 6.65 -20.52
CA THR A 235 -3.03 6.40 -19.10
C THR A 235 -1.94 5.56 -18.47
N ILE A 236 -1.45 4.55 -19.17
CA ILE A 236 -0.33 3.69 -18.73
C ILE A 236 0.96 4.50 -18.63
N ILE A 237 1.25 5.36 -19.62
CA ILE A 237 2.42 6.24 -19.64
C ILE A 237 2.35 7.24 -18.47
N ILE A 238 1.18 7.78 -18.18
CA ILE A 238 0.97 8.71 -17.07
C ILE A 238 1.13 8.00 -15.73
N TRP A 239 0.68 6.77 -15.61
CA TRP A 239 0.66 6.04 -14.34
C TRP A 239 2.03 5.56 -13.86
N ARG A 240 3.00 5.38 -14.77
CA ARG A 240 4.38 4.97 -14.43
C ARG A 240 5.42 5.76 -15.23
N PRO A 241 5.70 7.01 -14.85
CA PRO A 241 6.73 7.81 -15.49
C PRO A 241 8.13 7.15 -15.45
N GLU A 242 8.42 6.34 -14.42
CA GLU A 242 9.66 5.57 -14.30
C GLU A 242 9.90 4.58 -15.46
N PHE A 243 8.82 4.08 -16.08
CA PHE A 243 8.93 3.23 -17.27
C PHE A 243 9.53 3.99 -18.45
N ILE A 244 9.18 5.27 -18.58
CA ILE A 244 9.72 6.15 -19.62
C ILE A 244 11.20 6.44 -19.31
N ASP A 245 11.53 6.78 -18.07
CA ASP A 245 12.91 7.11 -17.67
C ASP A 245 13.86 5.90 -17.77
N LYS A 246 13.39 4.67 -17.55
CA LYS A 246 14.21 3.46 -17.54
C LYS A 246 14.30 2.73 -18.90
N HIS A 247 13.27 2.84 -19.74
CA HIS A 247 13.16 2.05 -20.98
C HIS A 247 13.11 2.88 -22.26
N ILE A 248 12.83 4.17 -22.18
CA ILE A 248 12.88 5.08 -23.31
C ILE A 248 14.17 5.89 -23.18
N ASN A 249 15.25 5.38 -23.75
CA ASN A 249 16.50 6.12 -23.87
C ASN A 249 16.25 7.51 -24.47
N GLY A 250 17.06 8.49 -24.06
CA GLY A 250 16.99 9.86 -24.59
C GLY A 250 16.88 9.98 -26.12
N ILE A 251 17.35 8.94 -26.85
CA ILE A 251 17.21 8.80 -28.32
C ILE A 251 15.74 8.64 -28.74
N ALA A 252 14.94 7.84 -28.03
CA ALA A 252 13.50 7.69 -28.33
C ALA A 252 12.71 8.98 -28.03
N LEU A 253 13.14 9.72 -27.02
CA LEU A 253 12.60 11.04 -26.70
C LEU A 253 12.96 12.05 -27.80
N ILE A 254 14.17 12.01 -28.33
CA ILE A 254 14.63 12.83 -29.47
C ILE A 254 13.88 12.45 -30.74
N ILE A 255 13.65 11.16 -31.00
CA ILE A 255 12.88 10.69 -32.15
C ILE A 255 11.42 11.14 -32.06
N LEU A 256 10.76 11.00 -30.88
CA LEU A 256 9.40 11.46 -30.65
C LEU A 256 9.26 12.99 -30.77
N SER A 257 10.20 13.75 -30.23
CA SER A 257 10.23 15.21 -30.38
C SER A 257 10.53 15.60 -31.83
N SER A 258 11.44 14.88 -32.51
CA SER A 258 11.76 15.12 -33.92
C SER A 258 10.58 14.82 -34.84
N VAL A 259 9.85 13.73 -34.62
CA VAL A 259 8.62 13.39 -35.35
C VAL A 259 7.54 14.43 -35.06
N SER A 260 7.44 14.93 -33.83
CA SER A 260 6.53 16.04 -33.48
C SER A 260 6.90 17.33 -34.20
N ILE A 261 8.18 17.68 -34.27
CA ILE A 261 8.70 18.87 -35.01
C ILE A 261 8.48 18.72 -36.51
N ILE A 262 8.72 17.53 -37.08
CA ILE A 262 8.51 17.26 -38.52
C ILE A 262 7.01 17.38 -38.85
N ALA A 263 6.13 16.79 -38.05
CA ALA A 263 4.68 16.89 -38.20
C ALA A 263 4.19 18.32 -38.07
N LEU A 264 4.81 19.10 -37.18
CA LEU A 264 4.57 20.53 -36.99
C LEU A 264 5.01 21.36 -38.19
N THR A 265 6.23 21.15 -38.66
CA THR A 265 6.83 21.85 -39.79
C THR A 265 6.02 21.57 -41.06
N TRP A 266 5.59 20.32 -41.23
CA TRP A 266 4.74 19.93 -42.36
C TRP A 266 3.33 20.52 -42.25
N GLY A 267 2.72 20.58 -41.05
CA GLY A 267 1.45 21.27 -40.81
C GLY A 267 1.54 22.76 -41.09
N VAL A 268 2.60 23.44 -40.67
CA VAL A 268 2.86 24.87 -40.92
C VAL A 268 3.11 25.14 -42.42
N THR A 269 3.84 24.25 -43.12
CA THR A 269 4.07 24.41 -44.59
C THR A 269 2.79 24.19 -45.41
N LYS A 270 1.94 23.26 -45.03
CA LYS A 270 0.61 23.08 -45.63
C LYS A 270 -0.31 24.25 -45.35
N PHE A 271 -0.21 24.86 -44.15
CA PHE A 271 -0.98 26.07 -43.81
C PHE A 271 -0.52 27.30 -44.61
N LYS A 272 0.78 27.43 -44.84
CA LYS A 272 1.36 28.49 -45.70
C LYS A 272 0.91 28.41 -47.17
N GLN A 273 0.46 27.26 -47.65
CA GLN A 273 -0.10 27.03 -48.99
C GLN A 273 -1.61 27.33 -49.11
N SER A 274 -2.26 27.78 -48.04
CA SER A 274 -3.66 28.18 -48.02
C SER A 274 -3.77 29.70 -48.27
N ASP A 275 -4.55 30.12 -49.26
CA ASP A 275 -4.68 31.50 -49.70
C ASP A 275 -5.32 32.49 -48.72
N LYS A 276 -5.75 32.04 -47.53
CA LYS A 276 -6.26 32.94 -46.48
C LYS A 276 -5.99 32.34 -45.05
N PRO A 277 -4.84 32.66 -44.45
CA PRO A 277 -4.57 32.29 -43.06
C PRO A 277 -5.37 33.19 -42.11
N ASP A 278 -6.36 32.62 -41.43
CA ASP A 278 -7.08 33.34 -40.38
C ASP A 278 -6.32 33.21 -39.05
N MET A 279 -5.61 34.28 -38.68
CA MET A 279 -4.84 34.39 -37.43
C MET A 279 -5.71 34.40 -36.15
N LYS A 280 -7.01 34.47 -36.29
CA LYS A 280 -7.97 34.41 -35.17
C LYS A 280 -8.41 32.99 -34.84
N ASN A 281 -7.84 31.99 -35.50
CA ASN A 281 -8.18 30.58 -35.24
C ASN A 281 -7.60 30.15 -33.88
N PRO A 282 -8.42 29.86 -32.87
CA PRO A 282 -7.94 29.47 -31.52
C PRO A 282 -7.10 28.19 -31.53
N PHE A 283 -7.21 27.36 -32.57
CA PHE A 283 -6.36 26.18 -32.78
C PHE A 283 -4.93 26.55 -33.14
N LEU A 284 -4.73 27.59 -33.99
CA LEU A 284 -3.38 28.04 -34.34
C LEU A 284 -2.69 28.68 -33.15
N LEU A 285 -3.42 29.44 -32.34
CA LEU A 285 -2.90 30.05 -31.11
C LEU A 285 -2.52 28.99 -30.06
N GLY A 286 -3.37 27.97 -29.86
CA GLY A 286 -3.11 26.83 -28.99
C GLY A 286 -1.90 26.03 -29.45
N PHE A 287 -1.73 25.85 -30.76
CA PHE A 287 -0.64 25.10 -31.34
C PHE A 287 0.70 25.87 -31.23
N ILE A 288 0.71 27.20 -31.45
CA ILE A 288 1.90 28.05 -31.24
C ILE A 288 2.28 28.12 -29.76
N THR A 289 1.31 28.18 -28.85
CA THR A 289 1.56 28.21 -27.40
C THR A 289 2.19 26.89 -26.96
N LEU A 290 1.71 25.74 -27.43
CA LEU A 290 2.29 24.43 -27.17
C LEU A 290 3.69 24.27 -27.78
N PHE A 291 3.95 24.88 -28.94
CA PHE A 291 5.27 24.84 -29.57
C PHE A 291 6.32 25.65 -28.81
N VAL A 292 5.96 26.88 -28.39
CA VAL A 292 6.83 27.72 -27.55
C VAL A 292 7.11 27.01 -26.20
N ALA A 293 6.10 26.39 -25.63
CA ALA A 293 6.24 25.63 -24.41
C ALA A 293 7.15 24.39 -24.59
N ALA A 294 7.05 23.67 -25.71
CA ALA A 294 7.91 22.52 -26.02
C ALA A 294 9.39 22.91 -26.25
N ILE A 295 9.65 24.11 -26.83
CA ILE A 295 11.02 24.65 -26.97
C ILE A 295 11.58 25.15 -25.64
N ALA A 296 10.73 25.66 -24.75
CA ALA A 296 11.17 26.12 -23.42
C ALA A 296 11.37 24.96 -22.40
N SER A 297 10.93 23.75 -22.73
CA SER A 297 10.97 22.58 -21.84
C SER A 297 12.37 22.10 -21.45
N PRO A 298 13.44 22.20 -22.26
CA PRO A 298 14.79 21.88 -21.85
C PRO A 298 15.35 22.80 -20.77
N LEU A 299 14.79 24.00 -20.62
CA LEU A 299 15.22 25.02 -19.65
C LEU A 299 14.52 24.94 -18.30
N PHE A 300 13.40 24.21 -18.21
CA PHE A 300 12.67 23.99 -16.97
C PHE A 300 12.60 22.48 -16.66
N MET A 301 13.41 22.06 -15.71
CA MET A 301 13.50 20.77 -15.01
C MET A 301 12.63 19.61 -15.52
N LEU A 302 13.19 18.40 -15.57
CA LEU A 302 12.65 17.09 -16.05
C LEU A 302 11.17 16.79 -15.73
N SER A 303 10.60 17.33 -14.68
CA SER A 303 9.20 17.09 -14.28
C SER A 303 8.16 17.85 -15.13
N LEU A 304 8.45 19.09 -15.51
CA LEU A 304 7.59 19.84 -16.43
C LEU A 304 7.68 19.29 -17.86
N GLY A 305 8.82 18.75 -18.26
CA GLY A 305 8.98 18.04 -19.54
C GLY A 305 7.97 16.90 -19.72
N LYS A 306 7.66 16.16 -18.67
CA LYS A 306 6.65 15.06 -18.69
C LYS A 306 5.23 15.57 -18.95
N VAL A 307 4.83 16.70 -18.37
CA VAL A 307 3.54 17.34 -18.64
C VAL A 307 3.47 17.84 -20.09
N PHE A 308 4.57 18.39 -20.61
CA PHE A 308 4.64 18.86 -21.99
C PHE A 308 4.62 17.72 -23.01
N ILE A 309 5.30 16.60 -22.72
CA ILE A 309 5.22 15.39 -23.56
C ILE A 309 3.80 14.86 -23.60
N THR A 310 3.10 14.82 -22.47
CA THR A 310 1.71 14.40 -22.40
C THR A 310 0.78 15.31 -23.20
N LEU A 311 0.93 16.62 -23.07
CA LEU A 311 0.17 17.61 -23.86
C LEU A 311 0.51 17.54 -25.35
N SER A 312 1.77 17.29 -25.69
CA SER A 312 2.21 17.10 -27.09
C SER A 312 1.63 15.83 -27.69
N LEU A 313 1.60 14.72 -26.96
CA LEU A 313 0.95 13.48 -27.41
C LEU A 313 -0.56 13.66 -27.60
N ILE A 314 -1.22 14.38 -26.69
CA ILE A 314 -2.64 14.76 -26.84
C ILE A 314 -2.83 15.61 -28.12
N SER A 315 -1.95 16.55 -28.37
CA SER A 315 -2.00 17.39 -29.57
C SER A 315 -1.75 16.60 -30.86
N ILE A 316 -0.82 15.61 -30.81
CA ILE A 316 -0.57 14.69 -31.93
C ILE A 316 -1.78 13.80 -32.18
N ILE A 317 -2.44 13.31 -31.15
CA ILE A 317 -3.68 12.53 -31.27
C ILE A 317 -4.79 13.37 -31.92
N ILE A 318 -4.97 14.59 -31.42
CA ILE A 318 -5.94 15.55 -31.99
C ILE A 318 -5.58 15.84 -33.47
N TYR A 319 -4.31 16.09 -33.75
CA TYR A 319 -3.80 16.35 -35.09
C TYR A 319 -3.97 15.12 -36.01
N THR A 320 -3.62 13.91 -35.57
CA THR A 320 -3.76 12.67 -36.35
C THR A 320 -5.21 12.40 -36.70
N VAL A 321 -6.14 12.66 -35.78
CA VAL A 321 -7.58 12.56 -36.03
C VAL A 321 -8.03 13.59 -37.07
N PHE A 322 -7.55 14.83 -37.00
CA PHE A 322 -7.89 15.85 -37.99
C PHE A 322 -7.15 15.64 -39.33
N HIS A 323 -5.94 15.04 -39.31
CA HIS A 323 -5.16 14.77 -40.52
C HIS A 323 -5.66 13.56 -41.32
N GLN A 324 -6.01 12.45 -40.67
CA GLN A 324 -6.65 11.31 -41.36
C GLN A 324 -8.01 11.65 -41.96
N TYR A 325 -8.55 12.79 -41.55
CA TYR A 325 -9.83 13.30 -42.05
C TYR A 325 -9.70 14.79 -42.40
N PRO A 326 -8.88 15.18 -43.44
CA PRO A 326 -8.64 16.57 -43.81
C PRO A 326 -9.94 17.29 -44.21
N ASN A 327 -10.95 16.51 -44.60
CA ASN A 327 -12.31 17.00 -44.87
C ASN A 327 -13.17 17.12 -43.60
N ILE A 328 -12.65 16.87 -42.39
CA ILE A 328 -13.43 17.06 -41.16
C ILE A 328 -13.75 18.57 -40.98
N LEU A 329 -12.82 19.47 -41.25
CA LEU A 329 -13.04 20.92 -41.13
C LEU A 329 -13.84 21.50 -42.28
N THR A 330 -13.61 21.07 -43.51
CA THR A 330 -14.37 21.51 -44.68
C THR A 330 -15.69 20.75 -44.85
N ASN A 331 -15.73 19.49 -44.49
CA ASN A 331 -16.97 18.71 -44.38
C ASN A 331 -17.64 18.81 -43.00
N ILE A 332 -17.03 19.41 -41.98
CA ILE A 332 -17.71 19.78 -40.72
C ILE A 332 -18.85 20.79 -41.03
N LYS A 333 -18.66 21.76 -41.89
CA LYS A 333 -19.76 22.62 -42.33
C LYS A 333 -20.81 21.93 -43.25
N GLN A 334 -20.41 20.91 -44.00
CA GLN A 334 -21.33 20.17 -44.88
C GLN A 334 -21.73 18.79 -44.39
N ARG A 335 -20.95 18.15 -43.45
CA ARG A 335 -21.22 16.85 -42.86
C ARG A 335 -21.46 16.87 -41.38
N THR A 336 -21.57 18.02 -40.72
CA THR A 336 -21.94 18.15 -39.30
C THR A 336 -23.30 17.53 -39.01
N HIS A 337 -24.09 17.21 -40.04
CA HIS A 337 -25.28 16.39 -39.90
C HIS A 337 -25.01 14.85 -39.79
N LYS A 338 -23.76 14.35 -40.01
CA LYS A 338 -23.50 12.89 -40.11
C LYS A 338 -22.68 12.29 -39.01
N ILE A 339 -21.89 13.04 -38.23
CA ILE A 339 -21.21 12.52 -37.02
C ILE A 339 -22.03 12.98 -35.81
N PRO A 340 -22.61 12.06 -35.04
CA PRO A 340 -23.35 12.46 -33.84
C PRO A 340 -22.48 13.31 -32.94
N LYS A 341 -22.94 14.49 -32.52
CA LYS A 341 -22.28 15.41 -31.59
C LYS A 341 -21.81 14.69 -30.32
N THR A 342 -22.44 13.57 -29.98
CA THR A 342 -22.11 12.65 -28.92
C THR A 342 -20.66 12.16 -28.98
N TYR A 343 -20.08 11.92 -30.16
CA TYR A 343 -18.68 11.44 -30.24
C TYR A 343 -17.66 12.54 -29.88
N PHE A 344 -17.93 13.79 -30.26
CA PHE A 344 -17.08 14.92 -29.84
C PHE A 344 -17.14 15.14 -28.32
N TYR A 345 -18.34 14.99 -27.72
CA TYR A 345 -18.47 15.04 -26.26
C TYR A 345 -17.73 13.90 -25.57
N LEU A 346 -17.80 12.67 -26.10
CA LEU A 346 -17.11 11.51 -25.52
C LEU A 346 -15.59 11.69 -25.53
N VAL A 347 -15.04 12.17 -26.66
CA VAL A 347 -13.61 12.47 -26.78
C VAL A 347 -13.21 13.60 -25.82
N GLY A 348 -13.95 14.69 -25.78
CA GLY A 348 -13.68 15.81 -24.87
C GLY A 348 -13.73 15.40 -23.41
N ILE A 349 -14.71 14.60 -23.02
CA ILE A 349 -14.88 14.08 -21.65
C ILE A 349 -13.70 13.16 -21.27
N SER A 350 -13.33 12.26 -22.17
CA SER A 350 -12.20 11.37 -21.94
C SER A 350 -10.91 12.17 -21.80
N LEU A 351 -10.65 13.15 -22.67
CA LEU A 351 -9.48 14.04 -22.58
C LEU A 351 -9.47 14.83 -21.26
N THR A 352 -10.59 15.40 -20.86
CA THR A 352 -10.69 16.16 -19.61
C THR A 352 -10.50 15.25 -18.40
N GLY A 353 -11.10 14.05 -18.41
CA GLY A 353 -10.90 13.06 -17.36
C GLY A 353 -9.44 12.61 -17.25
N ALA A 354 -8.79 12.33 -18.37
CA ALA A 354 -7.37 11.97 -18.41
C ALA A 354 -6.48 13.13 -17.92
N LEU A 355 -6.79 14.38 -18.30
CA LEU A 355 -6.06 15.55 -17.81
C LEU A 355 -6.20 15.73 -16.30
N ILE A 356 -7.41 15.60 -15.76
CA ILE A 356 -7.63 15.68 -14.30
C ILE A 356 -6.81 14.58 -13.57
N ILE A 357 -6.84 13.37 -14.08
CA ILE A 357 -6.07 12.26 -13.50
C ILE A 357 -4.56 12.52 -13.60
N ALA A 358 -4.10 13.00 -14.75
CA ALA A 358 -2.70 13.39 -14.94
C ALA A 358 -2.28 14.44 -13.90
N LEU A 359 -3.07 15.50 -13.73
CA LEU A 359 -2.78 16.53 -12.73
C LEU A 359 -2.76 15.96 -11.30
N LEU A 360 -3.74 15.15 -10.94
CA LEU A 360 -3.81 14.52 -9.61
C LEU A 360 -2.67 13.52 -9.37
N HIS A 361 -2.07 12.98 -10.41
CA HIS A 361 -0.91 12.08 -10.31
C HIS A 361 0.41 12.87 -10.24
N PHE A 362 0.62 13.83 -11.15
CA PHE A 362 1.89 14.56 -11.26
C PHE A 362 2.09 15.62 -10.18
N ILE A 363 1.02 16.30 -9.72
CA ILE A 363 1.15 17.30 -8.67
C ILE A 363 1.75 16.70 -7.39
N PRO A 364 1.28 15.54 -6.87
CA PRO A 364 1.92 14.89 -5.74
C PRO A 364 3.38 14.51 -6.00
N ASP A 365 3.74 14.01 -7.18
CA ASP A 365 5.11 13.64 -7.53
C ASP A 365 6.07 14.84 -7.61
N MET A 366 5.54 16.04 -7.87
CA MET A 366 6.32 17.28 -7.87
C MET A 366 6.54 17.85 -6.47
N ILE A 367 5.57 17.66 -5.57
CA ILE A 367 5.54 18.34 -4.25
C ILE A 367 6.00 17.39 -3.14
N LEU A 368 5.69 16.09 -3.25
CA LEU A 368 5.95 15.10 -2.22
C LEU A 368 7.26 14.35 -2.46
N PRO A 369 7.86 13.76 -1.40
CA PRO A 369 9.02 12.88 -1.55
C PRO A 369 8.77 11.78 -2.59
N LYS A 370 9.79 11.48 -3.39
CA LYS A 370 9.67 10.41 -4.40
C LYS A 370 9.43 9.06 -3.74
N GLN A 371 8.61 8.23 -4.38
CA GLN A 371 8.47 6.83 -4.00
C GLN A 371 9.80 6.12 -4.24
N ASN A 372 10.37 5.53 -3.21
CA ASN A 372 11.70 4.91 -3.22
C ASN A 372 11.72 3.52 -2.58
N ALA A 373 10.58 2.83 -2.56
CA ALA A 373 10.53 1.46 -2.06
C ALA A 373 11.28 0.54 -3.04
N PRO A 374 12.37 -0.12 -2.61
CA PRO A 374 13.06 -1.10 -3.44
C PRO A 374 12.12 -2.27 -3.75
N VAL A 375 12.25 -2.81 -4.95
CA VAL A 375 11.45 -3.94 -5.42
C VAL A 375 12.38 -5.11 -5.67
N PHE A 376 12.00 -6.28 -5.17
CA PHE A 376 12.89 -7.45 -5.13
C PHE A 376 12.32 -8.60 -5.96
N HIS A 377 13.20 -9.48 -6.45
CA HIS A 377 12.85 -10.69 -7.19
C HIS A 377 11.81 -11.54 -6.45
N TRP A 378 11.97 -11.74 -5.15
CA TRP A 378 11.03 -12.52 -4.32
C TRP A 378 9.62 -11.91 -4.19
N GLN A 379 9.43 -10.67 -4.63
CA GLN A 379 8.11 -10.06 -4.73
C GLN A 379 7.46 -10.36 -6.08
N ASN A 380 8.24 -10.22 -7.16
CA ASN A 380 7.82 -10.53 -8.51
C ASN A 380 9.07 -10.68 -9.41
N PRO A 381 9.31 -11.83 -10.04
CA PRO A 381 10.47 -12.05 -10.91
C PRO A 381 10.59 -11.03 -12.06
N LEU A 382 9.48 -10.42 -12.48
CA LEU A 382 9.48 -9.43 -13.56
C LEU A 382 10.17 -8.10 -13.20
N PHE A 383 10.60 -7.90 -11.94
CA PHE A 383 11.43 -6.77 -11.54
C PHE A 383 12.92 -6.94 -11.90
N THR A 384 13.32 -8.16 -12.19
CA THR A 384 14.67 -8.49 -12.65
C THR A 384 14.69 -8.75 -14.17
N ASP A 385 15.87 -8.86 -14.74
CA ASP A 385 15.99 -9.20 -16.15
C ASP A 385 15.58 -10.66 -16.40
N THR A 386 14.36 -10.81 -16.92
CA THR A 386 13.76 -12.10 -17.25
C THR A 386 13.61 -12.26 -18.76
N SER A 387 13.65 -13.51 -19.25
CA SER A 387 13.45 -13.82 -20.66
C SER A 387 12.04 -13.41 -21.14
N PHE A 388 11.89 -13.15 -22.43
CA PHE A 388 10.55 -12.89 -23.00
C PHE A 388 9.58 -14.05 -22.73
N SER A 389 10.07 -15.31 -22.78
CA SER A 389 9.27 -16.49 -22.49
C SER A 389 8.71 -16.46 -21.08
N THR A 390 9.53 -16.15 -20.09
CA THR A 390 9.15 -16.01 -18.68
C THR A 390 8.15 -14.86 -18.48
N LYS A 391 8.43 -13.70 -19.10
CA LYS A 391 7.50 -12.56 -19.04
C LYS A 391 6.12 -12.92 -19.57
N PHE A 392 6.08 -13.53 -20.74
CA PHE A 392 4.83 -14.01 -21.35
C PHE A 392 4.13 -15.05 -20.47
N GLY A 393 4.92 -15.99 -19.92
CA GLY A 393 4.42 -17.05 -19.05
C GLY A 393 3.74 -16.49 -17.79
N ILE A 394 4.43 -15.65 -17.02
CA ILE A 394 3.89 -15.04 -15.79
C ILE A 394 2.64 -14.21 -16.09
N VAL A 395 2.63 -13.41 -17.17
CA VAL A 395 1.48 -12.60 -17.58
C VAL A 395 0.25 -13.47 -17.83
N PHE A 396 0.36 -14.47 -18.73
CA PHE A 396 -0.81 -15.27 -19.09
C PHE A 396 -1.17 -16.29 -18.03
N TYR A 397 -0.21 -16.78 -17.24
CA TYR A 397 -0.53 -17.57 -16.06
C TYR A 397 -1.38 -16.75 -15.06
N SER A 398 -0.97 -15.51 -14.77
CA SER A 398 -1.70 -14.59 -13.88
C SER A 398 -3.10 -14.28 -14.39
N LEU A 399 -3.26 -13.98 -15.69
CA LEU A 399 -4.56 -13.74 -16.29
C LEU A 399 -5.47 -14.98 -16.23
N GLY A 400 -4.91 -16.18 -16.46
CA GLY A 400 -5.64 -17.44 -16.31
C GLY A 400 -6.06 -17.69 -14.86
N PHE A 401 -5.16 -17.35 -13.91
CA PHE A 401 -5.45 -17.50 -12.49
C PHE A 401 -6.54 -16.52 -12.02
N TYR A 402 -6.55 -15.28 -12.52
CA TYR A 402 -7.63 -14.33 -12.25
C TYR A 402 -8.98 -14.85 -12.78
N LEU A 403 -9.03 -15.42 -13.99
CA LEU A 403 -10.23 -16.06 -14.50
C LEU A 403 -10.65 -17.24 -13.64
N LYS A 404 -9.71 -18.10 -13.23
CA LYS A 404 -10.00 -19.21 -12.30
C LYS A 404 -10.67 -18.69 -11.04
N LEU A 405 -10.12 -17.65 -10.39
CA LEU A 405 -10.67 -17.09 -9.15
C LEU A 405 -12.10 -16.53 -9.32
N LEU A 406 -12.46 -16.01 -10.51
CA LEU A 406 -13.82 -15.54 -10.77
C LEU A 406 -14.83 -16.70 -10.87
N PHE A 407 -14.41 -17.88 -11.35
CA PHE A 407 -15.30 -19.06 -11.48
C PHE A 407 -15.19 -20.00 -10.27
N ILE A 408 -13.98 -20.18 -9.77
CA ILE A 408 -13.63 -21.12 -8.68
C ILE A 408 -12.73 -20.35 -7.71
N PRO A 409 -13.33 -19.58 -6.77
CA PRO A 409 -12.60 -18.77 -5.80
C PRO A 409 -12.03 -19.59 -4.63
N ASP A 410 -11.18 -20.57 -4.97
CA ASP A 410 -10.50 -21.47 -4.03
C ASP A 410 -9.15 -21.94 -4.61
N PRO A 411 -8.06 -22.01 -3.81
CA PRO A 411 -7.96 -21.43 -2.46
C PRO A 411 -7.80 -19.89 -2.49
N LEU A 412 -8.46 -19.23 -1.54
CA LEU A 412 -8.22 -17.82 -1.25
C LEU A 412 -7.04 -17.68 -0.29
N ARG A 413 -6.18 -16.65 -0.53
CA ARG A 413 -4.93 -16.43 0.19
C ARG A 413 -4.67 -14.93 0.36
N PHE A 414 -4.03 -14.52 1.43
CA PHE A 414 -3.67 -13.11 1.62
C PHE A 414 -2.52 -12.64 0.71
N TYR A 415 -1.77 -13.56 0.09
CA TYR A 415 -0.62 -13.25 -0.76
C TYR A 415 -0.43 -14.23 -1.91
N TYR A 416 -0.07 -13.72 -3.11
CA TYR A 416 0.15 -14.51 -4.35
C TYR A 416 1.40 -13.99 -5.08
N GLY A 417 2.56 -14.07 -4.47
CA GLY A 417 3.82 -13.63 -5.05
C GLY A 417 4.64 -14.76 -5.67
N TYR A 418 5.94 -14.53 -5.76
CA TYR A 418 6.92 -15.48 -6.25
C TYR A 418 6.78 -16.85 -5.58
N ALA A 419 7.00 -17.90 -6.32
CA ALA A 419 6.83 -19.32 -6.04
C ALA A 419 5.36 -19.78 -5.88
N VAL A 420 4.43 -18.94 -5.37
CA VAL A 420 2.98 -19.23 -5.41
C VAL A 420 2.45 -19.13 -6.85
N ILE A 421 2.96 -18.16 -7.59
CA ILE A 421 2.81 -18.05 -9.04
C ILE A 421 4.13 -18.54 -9.64
N PRO A 422 4.11 -19.68 -10.34
CA PRO A 422 5.34 -20.32 -10.80
C PRO A 422 6.01 -19.50 -11.91
N ASP A 423 7.34 -19.58 -11.95
CA ASP A 423 8.16 -19.02 -13.02
C ASP A 423 8.13 -19.96 -14.23
N VAL A 424 7.16 -19.74 -15.11
CA VAL A 424 6.90 -20.59 -16.27
C VAL A 424 7.03 -19.84 -17.59
N GLY A 425 7.43 -20.55 -18.64
CA GLY A 425 7.51 -20.01 -19.98
C GLY A 425 6.22 -20.22 -20.79
N PHE A 426 6.25 -19.78 -22.06
CA PHE A 426 5.10 -19.86 -22.97
C PHE A 426 4.73 -21.29 -23.38
N THR A 427 5.54 -22.30 -23.09
CA THR A 427 5.23 -23.73 -23.36
C THR A 427 4.35 -24.37 -22.28
N ASN A 428 4.16 -23.69 -21.16
CA ASN A 428 3.30 -24.20 -20.10
C ASN A 428 1.82 -24.28 -20.56
N ILE A 429 1.18 -25.40 -20.29
CA ILE A 429 -0.18 -25.69 -20.78
C ILE A 429 -1.21 -24.67 -20.26
N ILE A 430 -1.10 -24.21 -19.00
CA ILE A 430 -1.99 -23.21 -18.40
C ILE A 430 -1.83 -21.87 -19.12
N VAL A 431 -0.59 -21.50 -19.45
CA VAL A 431 -0.28 -20.27 -20.20
C VAL A 431 -0.91 -20.30 -21.58
N ILE A 432 -0.78 -21.43 -22.29
CA ILE A 432 -1.38 -21.60 -23.63
C ILE A 432 -2.91 -21.49 -23.57
N PHE A 433 -3.56 -22.22 -22.65
CA PHE A 433 -5.01 -22.14 -22.48
C PHE A 433 -5.49 -20.75 -22.10
N SER A 434 -4.80 -20.08 -21.16
CA SER A 434 -5.12 -18.72 -20.77
C SER A 434 -5.02 -17.75 -21.94
N PHE A 435 -3.94 -17.83 -22.73
CA PHE A 435 -3.75 -17.03 -23.94
C PHE A 435 -4.89 -17.23 -24.94
N LEU A 436 -5.23 -18.50 -25.26
CA LEU A 436 -6.31 -18.82 -26.19
C LEU A 436 -7.68 -18.33 -25.69
N ILE A 437 -7.97 -18.48 -24.39
CA ILE A 437 -9.20 -17.98 -23.78
C ILE A 437 -9.28 -16.44 -23.94
N HIS A 438 -8.21 -15.70 -23.66
CA HIS A 438 -8.23 -14.25 -23.80
C HIS A 438 -8.38 -13.79 -25.25
N ILE A 439 -7.77 -14.50 -26.22
CA ILE A 439 -8.04 -14.28 -27.64
C ILE A 439 -9.51 -14.54 -27.96
N GLY A 440 -10.08 -15.63 -27.43
CA GLY A 440 -11.50 -15.94 -27.58
C GLY A 440 -12.41 -14.85 -27.01
N LEU A 441 -12.09 -14.33 -25.82
CA LEU A 441 -12.80 -13.20 -25.20
C LEU A 441 -12.74 -11.95 -26.09
N ILE A 442 -11.56 -11.61 -26.60
CA ILE A 442 -11.37 -10.47 -27.52
C ILE A 442 -12.18 -10.68 -28.80
N TYR A 443 -12.21 -11.89 -29.35
CA TYR A 443 -13.00 -12.22 -30.53
C TYR A 443 -14.52 -12.08 -30.28
N ILE A 444 -15.04 -12.64 -29.17
CA ILE A 444 -16.46 -12.51 -28.77
C ILE A 444 -16.81 -11.03 -28.57
N MET A 445 -15.96 -10.28 -27.88
CA MET A 445 -16.10 -8.85 -27.70
C MET A 445 -16.22 -8.14 -29.06
N TYR A 446 -15.28 -8.38 -29.97
CA TYR A 446 -15.27 -7.78 -31.31
C TYR A 446 -16.54 -8.10 -32.12
N ARG A 447 -16.96 -9.35 -32.14
CA ARG A 447 -18.20 -9.78 -32.82
C ARG A 447 -19.45 -9.11 -32.25
N GLY A 448 -19.47 -8.91 -30.92
CA GLY A 448 -20.61 -8.34 -30.22
C GLY A 448 -20.71 -6.81 -30.27
N ILE A 449 -19.66 -6.09 -30.68
CA ILE A 449 -19.64 -4.62 -30.75
C ILE A 449 -20.75 -4.10 -31.69
N LYS A 450 -20.85 -4.63 -32.89
CA LYS A 450 -21.87 -4.22 -33.87
C LYS A 450 -23.29 -4.42 -33.34
N LYS A 451 -23.50 -5.49 -32.56
CA LYS A 451 -24.80 -5.82 -31.95
C LYS A 451 -25.04 -5.07 -30.64
N ARG A 452 -24.04 -4.33 -30.12
CA ARG A 452 -24.10 -3.64 -28.82
C ARG A 452 -24.54 -4.55 -27.69
N SER A 453 -24.01 -5.77 -27.70
CA SER A 453 -24.37 -6.82 -26.75
C SER A 453 -23.89 -6.51 -25.33
N ILE A 454 -24.69 -6.80 -24.31
CA ILE A 454 -24.33 -6.72 -22.90
C ILE A 454 -23.10 -7.59 -22.62
N LEU A 455 -23.06 -8.81 -23.19
CA LEU A 455 -21.92 -9.71 -23.03
C LEU A 455 -20.63 -9.10 -23.59
N SER A 456 -20.69 -8.50 -24.79
CA SER A 456 -19.51 -7.85 -25.39
C SER A 456 -19.02 -6.67 -24.56
N PHE A 457 -19.94 -5.90 -23.99
CA PHE A 457 -19.61 -4.81 -23.08
C PHE A 457 -18.98 -5.32 -21.78
N ALA A 458 -19.56 -6.36 -21.17
CA ALA A 458 -19.04 -6.95 -19.95
C ALA A 458 -17.63 -7.53 -20.16
N ILE A 459 -17.37 -8.22 -21.27
CA ILE A 459 -16.03 -8.71 -21.61
C ILE A 459 -15.06 -7.52 -21.81
N ALA A 460 -15.47 -6.47 -22.52
CA ALA A 460 -14.64 -5.28 -22.70
C ALA A 460 -14.31 -4.60 -21.35
N MET A 461 -15.30 -4.49 -20.47
CA MET A 461 -15.12 -3.97 -19.11
C MET A 461 -14.15 -4.83 -18.29
N TYR A 462 -14.28 -6.18 -18.35
CA TYR A 462 -13.32 -7.08 -17.70
C TYR A 462 -11.91 -6.85 -18.21
N LEU A 463 -11.71 -6.86 -19.53
CA LEU A 463 -10.38 -6.69 -20.13
C LEU A 463 -9.77 -5.33 -19.76
N ILE A 464 -10.53 -4.23 -19.82
CA ILE A 464 -10.04 -2.92 -19.40
C ILE A 464 -9.71 -2.90 -17.92
N ALA A 465 -10.55 -3.48 -17.07
CA ALA A 465 -10.36 -3.44 -15.62
C ALA A 465 -9.19 -4.32 -15.16
N ILE A 466 -8.86 -5.42 -15.87
CA ILE A 466 -7.75 -6.32 -15.50
C ILE A 466 -6.39 -5.89 -16.06
N ILE A 467 -6.37 -5.09 -17.14
CA ILE A 467 -5.11 -4.68 -17.80
C ILE A 467 -4.08 -4.07 -16.83
N PRO A 468 -4.42 -3.13 -15.93
CA PRO A 468 -3.44 -2.58 -14.98
C PRO A 468 -2.81 -3.62 -14.06
N PHE A 469 -3.48 -4.76 -13.88
CA PHE A 469 -3.11 -5.84 -12.97
C PHE A 469 -2.57 -7.08 -13.68
N SER A 470 -2.42 -7.00 -15.00
CA SER A 470 -1.99 -8.12 -15.84
C SER A 470 -0.48 -8.39 -15.81
N ASN A 471 0.31 -7.54 -15.18
CA ASN A 471 1.77 -7.53 -15.29
C ASN A 471 2.31 -7.32 -16.73
N ILE A 472 1.46 -6.96 -17.71
CA ILE A 472 1.89 -6.69 -19.09
C ILE A 472 2.75 -5.44 -19.16
N PHE A 473 2.27 -4.36 -18.54
CA PHE A 473 2.92 -3.05 -18.62
C PHE A 473 3.84 -2.80 -17.44
N PHE A 474 3.42 -3.26 -16.23
CA PHE A 474 4.17 -3.04 -15.00
C PHE A 474 4.09 -4.30 -14.13
N PRO A 475 5.22 -4.76 -13.58
CA PRO A 475 5.21 -5.78 -12.57
C PRO A 475 4.56 -5.25 -11.28
N LEU A 476 3.68 -6.05 -10.70
CA LEU A 476 3.02 -5.74 -9.43
C LEU A 476 3.79 -6.35 -8.27
N THR A 477 3.89 -5.64 -7.17
CA THR A 477 4.36 -6.20 -5.91
C THR A 477 3.38 -7.28 -5.45
N GLY A 478 3.79 -8.56 -5.54
CA GLY A 478 2.93 -9.70 -5.17
C GLY A 478 2.12 -10.26 -6.33
N ILE A 479 2.53 -10.11 -7.57
CA ILE A 479 2.02 -10.67 -8.86
C ILE A 479 0.50 -10.62 -9.02
N ILE A 480 -0.28 -11.20 -8.10
CA ILE A 480 -1.76 -11.30 -8.08
C ILE A 480 -2.27 -10.85 -6.70
N ALA A 481 -3.53 -10.36 -6.63
CA ALA A 481 -4.26 -10.17 -5.38
C ALA A 481 -5.77 -10.25 -5.64
N GLU A 482 -6.52 -10.81 -4.69
CA GLU A 482 -7.98 -10.98 -4.79
C GLU A 482 -8.69 -9.64 -4.94
N ARG A 483 -8.26 -8.63 -4.19
CA ARG A 483 -8.82 -7.26 -4.25
C ARG A 483 -8.76 -6.62 -5.64
N LEU A 484 -7.82 -7.03 -6.49
CA LEU A 484 -7.68 -6.49 -7.85
C LEU A 484 -8.79 -7.00 -8.79
N LEU A 485 -9.47 -8.09 -8.41
CA LEU A 485 -10.66 -8.59 -9.10
C LEU A 485 -11.96 -7.91 -8.66
N PHE A 486 -11.93 -6.99 -7.70
CA PHE A 486 -13.16 -6.36 -7.17
C PHE A 486 -14.00 -5.69 -8.27
N ILE A 487 -13.40 -4.82 -9.07
CA ILE A 487 -14.08 -4.17 -10.21
C ILE A 487 -14.32 -5.15 -11.37
N PRO A 488 -13.37 -6.00 -11.80
CA PRO A 488 -13.61 -7.03 -12.82
C PRO A 488 -14.74 -7.99 -12.49
N SER A 489 -15.00 -8.30 -11.22
CA SER A 489 -16.08 -9.20 -10.80
C SER A 489 -17.48 -8.65 -11.11
N PHE A 490 -17.64 -7.34 -11.15
CA PHE A 490 -18.89 -6.73 -11.60
C PHE A 490 -19.17 -7.00 -13.09
N ALA A 491 -18.13 -6.93 -13.91
CA ALA A 491 -18.21 -7.31 -15.32
C ALA A 491 -18.52 -8.82 -15.48
N PHE A 492 -17.88 -9.66 -14.67
CA PHE A 492 -18.17 -11.11 -14.61
C PHE A 492 -19.63 -11.37 -14.24
N ALA A 493 -20.15 -10.71 -13.20
CA ALA A 493 -21.53 -10.88 -12.76
C ALA A 493 -22.55 -10.50 -13.86
N LEU A 494 -22.30 -9.42 -14.59
CA LEU A 494 -23.12 -9.04 -15.75
C LEU A 494 -23.05 -10.08 -16.88
N ALA A 495 -21.83 -10.57 -17.20
CA ALA A 495 -21.62 -11.56 -18.26
C ALA A 495 -22.31 -12.89 -17.94
N ILE A 496 -22.09 -13.41 -16.73
CA ILE A 496 -22.70 -14.68 -16.30
C ILE A 496 -24.22 -14.58 -16.26
N THR A 497 -24.77 -13.49 -15.72
CA THR A 497 -26.24 -13.29 -15.72
C THR A 497 -26.78 -13.24 -17.13
N PHE A 498 -26.10 -12.55 -18.05
CA PHE A 498 -26.51 -12.54 -19.45
C PHE A 498 -26.52 -13.94 -20.07
N LEU A 499 -25.46 -14.72 -19.84
CA LEU A 499 -25.37 -16.11 -20.33
C LEU A 499 -26.45 -16.99 -19.72
N LEU A 500 -26.74 -16.88 -18.43
CA LEU A 500 -27.83 -17.59 -17.77
C LEU A 500 -29.18 -17.29 -18.43
N PHE A 501 -29.49 -16.04 -18.75
CA PHE A 501 -30.72 -15.63 -19.43
C PHE A 501 -30.78 -16.19 -20.85
N GLN A 502 -29.66 -16.23 -21.56
CA GLN A 502 -29.62 -16.83 -22.93
C GLN A 502 -29.84 -18.35 -22.90
N ILE A 503 -29.13 -19.05 -22.00
CA ILE A 503 -29.23 -20.53 -21.86
C ILE A 503 -30.67 -20.93 -21.48
N THR A 504 -31.29 -20.20 -20.57
CA THR A 504 -32.64 -20.47 -20.08
C THR A 504 -33.74 -19.85 -20.96
N LYS A 505 -33.37 -19.23 -22.07
CA LYS A 505 -34.30 -18.52 -22.98
C LYS A 505 -35.22 -17.56 -22.21
N THR A 506 -34.66 -16.86 -21.22
CA THR A 506 -35.37 -15.87 -20.44
C THR A 506 -35.19 -14.48 -21.10
N ASP A 507 -36.29 -13.80 -21.34
CA ASP A 507 -36.27 -12.48 -21.97
C ASP A 507 -35.62 -11.44 -21.03
N LEU A 508 -34.65 -10.69 -21.58
CA LEU A 508 -33.92 -9.66 -20.89
C LEU A 508 -34.80 -8.46 -20.46
N THR A 509 -35.97 -8.29 -21.08
CA THR A 509 -36.87 -7.14 -20.84
C THR A 509 -38.11 -7.53 -20.03
N SER A 510 -38.34 -8.82 -19.87
CA SER A 510 -39.59 -9.31 -19.25
C SER A 510 -39.60 -9.10 -17.71
N ASN A 511 -40.78 -8.73 -17.21
CA ASN A 511 -41.05 -8.60 -15.76
C ASN A 511 -41.64 -9.87 -15.15
N ILE A 512 -41.43 -11.04 -15.79
CA ILE A 512 -41.94 -12.33 -15.30
C ILE A 512 -41.29 -12.64 -13.95
N LYS A 513 -42.08 -13.10 -12.95
CA LYS A 513 -41.57 -13.56 -11.67
C LYS A 513 -40.57 -14.70 -11.86
N LEU A 514 -39.43 -14.69 -11.17
CA LEU A 514 -38.40 -15.74 -11.20
C LEU A 514 -38.98 -17.12 -10.87
N THR A 515 -39.99 -17.19 -10.01
CA THR A 515 -40.71 -18.43 -9.69
C THR A 515 -41.38 -19.07 -10.89
N LYS A 516 -41.67 -18.30 -11.94
CA LYS A 516 -42.19 -18.83 -13.23
C LYS A 516 -41.08 -19.22 -14.23
N LYS A 517 -39.81 -19.06 -13.84
CA LYS A 517 -38.62 -19.44 -14.58
C LYS A 517 -37.69 -20.25 -13.66
N PRO A 518 -38.12 -21.45 -13.23
CA PRO A 518 -37.39 -22.24 -12.22
C PRO A 518 -35.95 -22.56 -12.66
N THR A 519 -35.74 -22.85 -13.94
CA THR A 519 -34.41 -23.14 -14.49
C THR A 519 -33.43 -21.98 -14.28
N THR A 520 -33.85 -20.74 -14.56
CA THR A 520 -33.02 -19.55 -14.33
C THR A 520 -32.68 -19.37 -12.87
N LEU A 521 -33.68 -19.58 -11.99
CA LEU A 521 -33.50 -19.51 -10.55
C LEU A 521 -32.50 -20.57 -10.05
N ILE A 522 -32.73 -21.85 -10.44
CA ILE A 522 -31.86 -22.97 -10.02
C ILE A 522 -30.42 -22.73 -10.46
N LEU A 523 -30.19 -22.40 -11.74
CA LEU A 523 -28.83 -22.14 -12.25
C LEU A 523 -28.17 -20.95 -11.57
N SER A 524 -28.94 -19.92 -11.22
CA SER A 524 -28.42 -18.80 -10.44
C SER A 524 -28.01 -19.22 -9.02
N MET A 525 -28.80 -20.07 -8.35
CA MET A 525 -28.54 -20.57 -7.02
C MET A 525 -27.32 -21.51 -6.95
N ILE A 526 -27.04 -22.25 -8.04
CA ILE A 526 -25.81 -23.08 -8.15
C ILE A 526 -24.54 -22.23 -7.99
N LEU A 527 -24.57 -20.96 -8.34
CA LEU A 527 -23.44 -20.03 -8.12
C LEU A 527 -23.58 -19.26 -6.80
N VAL A 528 -24.78 -18.74 -6.52
CA VAL A 528 -25.01 -17.86 -5.37
C VAL A 528 -24.80 -18.60 -4.04
N ILE A 529 -25.28 -19.85 -3.92
CA ILE A 529 -25.18 -20.59 -2.65
C ILE A 529 -23.73 -20.96 -2.31
N PRO A 530 -22.95 -21.62 -3.20
CA PRO A 530 -21.55 -21.93 -2.88
C PRO A 530 -20.71 -20.68 -2.61
N PHE A 531 -20.90 -19.62 -3.40
CA PHE A 531 -20.17 -18.36 -3.18
C PHE A 531 -20.52 -17.73 -1.82
N SER A 532 -21.80 -17.76 -1.42
CA SER A 532 -22.22 -17.29 -0.10
C SER A 532 -21.56 -18.10 1.01
N ILE A 533 -21.55 -19.42 0.89
CA ILE A 533 -20.94 -20.33 1.88
C ILE A 533 -19.43 -20.03 1.99
N LEU A 534 -18.71 -19.98 0.86
CA LEU A 534 -17.28 -19.70 0.85
C LEU A 534 -16.96 -18.31 1.45
N THR A 535 -17.78 -17.29 1.17
CA THR A 535 -17.64 -15.96 1.76
C THR A 535 -17.81 -16.01 3.28
N ILE A 536 -18.87 -16.67 3.77
CA ILE A 536 -19.15 -16.79 5.21
C ILE A 536 -18.03 -17.56 5.93
N LEU A 537 -17.48 -18.59 5.30
CA LEU A 537 -16.38 -19.38 5.86
C LEU A 537 -15.06 -18.61 5.84
N ARG A 538 -14.81 -17.77 4.84
CA ARG A 538 -13.56 -17.00 4.70
C ARG A 538 -13.51 -15.77 5.60
N VAL A 539 -14.64 -15.13 5.90
CA VAL A 539 -14.71 -13.88 6.69
C VAL A 539 -14.00 -14.01 8.04
N PRO A 540 -14.21 -15.09 8.85
CA PRO A 540 -13.52 -15.26 10.14
C PRO A 540 -11.99 -15.30 10.06
N ASP A 541 -11.44 -15.79 8.94
CA ASP A 541 -9.99 -15.85 8.76
C ASP A 541 -9.34 -14.44 8.87
N TRP A 542 -10.10 -13.39 8.52
CA TRP A 542 -9.69 -11.99 8.57
C TRP A 542 -9.91 -11.31 9.93
N GLU A 543 -10.27 -12.06 10.99
CA GLU A 543 -10.56 -11.49 12.32
C GLU A 543 -9.37 -10.71 12.89
N ASN A 544 -8.18 -11.28 12.78
CA ASN A 544 -6.94 -10.64 13.17
C ASN A 544 -5.76 -11.27 12.41
N ARG A 545 -4.55 -10.78 12.66
CA ARG A 545 -3.33 -11.28 12.00
C ARG A 545 -3.04 -12.76 12.28
N GLU A 546 -3.36 -13.23 13.48
CA GLU A 546 -3.13 -14.61 13.89
C GLU A 546 -4.03 -15.57 13.13
N THR A 547 -5.35 -15.32 13.11
CA THR A 547 -6.33 -16.18 12.44
C THR A 547 -6.07 -16.24 10.94
N LEU A 548 -5.67 -15.10 10.34
CA LEU A 548 -5.33 -15.04 8.92
C LEU A 548 -4.11 -15.90 8.57
N TYR A 549 -3.06 -15.82 9.39
CA TYR A 549 -1.87 -16.65 9.17
C TYR A 549 -2.16 -18.12 9.39
N GLN A 550 -2.89 -18.49 10.44
CA GLN A 550 -3.28 -19.88 10.70
C GLN A 550 -4.08 -20.48 9.53
N ALA A 551 -4.96 -19.70 8.90
CA ALA A 551 -5.75 -20.15 7.77
C ALA A 551 -4.95 -20.27 6.46
N ASP A 552 -3.97 -19.41 6.23
CA ASP A 552 -3.35 -19.26 4.92
C ASP A 552 -1.92 -19.79 4.83
N ILE A 553 -1.12 -19.81 5.92
CA ILE A 553 0.26 -20.30 5.89
C ILE A 553 0.36 -21.75 5.40
N PRO A 554 -0.54 -22.69 5.80
CA PRO A 554 -0.53 -24.05 5.25
C PRO A 554 -0.72 -24.12 3.71
N LYS A 555 -1.31 -23.07 3.11
CA LYS A 555 -1.51 -22.97 1.66
C LYS A 555 -0.36 -22.18 0.97
N LEU A 556 0.62 -21.69 1.74
CA LEU A 556 1.67 -20.75 1.31
C LEU A 556 3.08 -21.22 1.70
N GLU A 557 3.28 -22.53 1.88
CA GLU A 557 4.58 -23.12 2.24
C GLU A 557 5.69 -22.73 1.24
N GLU A 558 5.33 -22.59 -0.03
CA GLU A 558 6.24 -22.18 -1.11
C GLU A 558 6.45 -20.66 -1.20
N SER A 559 5.80 -19.86 -0.37
CA SER A 559 5.91 -18.39 -0.41
C SER A 559 6.99 -17.89 0.55
N ALA A 560 8.12 -17.43 0.02
CA ALA A 560 9.17 -16.79 0.82
C ALA A 560 8.62 -15.64 1.66
N LYS A 561 7.82 -14.75 1.08
CA LYS A 561 7.26 -13.59 1.78
C LYS A 561 6.27 -13.97 2.87
N ALA A 562 5.37 -14.92 2.60
CA ALA A 562 4.37 -15.34 3.60
C ALA A 562 5.03 -16.00 4.81
N ASN A 563 5.99 -16.89 4.60
CA ASN A 563 6.77 -17.52 5.67
C ASN A 563 7.53 -16.48 6.48
N ASN A 564 8.19 -15.51 5.84
CA ASN A 564 8.88 -14.43 6.56
C ASN A 564 7.93 -13.55 7.39
N LEU A 565 6.75 -13.19 6.87
CA LEU A 565 5.76 -12.40 7.59
C LEU A 565 5.22 -13.16 8.83
N TYR A 566 4.98 -14.45 8.68
CA TYR A 566 4.53 -15.29 9.78
C TYR A 566 5.62 -15.45 10.84
N ALA A 567 6.86 -15.71 10.43
CA ALA A 567 8.00 -15.77 11.35
C ALA A 567 8.19 -14.46 12.12
N ASN A 568 8.07 -13.31 11.43
CA ASN A 568 8.11 -11.98 12.07
C ASN A 568 6.99 -11.82 13.11
N HIS A 569 5.79 -12.29 12.81
CA HIS A 569 4.67 -12.23 13.75
C HIS A 569 4.93 -13.09 15.00
N MET A 570 5.43 -14.31 14.81
CA MET A 570 5.74 -15.21 15.91
C MET A 570 6.86 -14.65 16.80
N ILE A 571 7.96 -14.18 16.22
CA ILE A 571 9.08 -13.66 17.02
C ILE A 571 8.72 -12.34 17.74
N ALA A 572 7.83 -11.51 17.16
CA ALA A 572 7.34 -10.32 17.84
C ALA A 572 6.62 -10.66 19.16
N LYS A 573 5.84 -11.76 19.20
CA LYS A 573 5.21 -12.26 20.43
C LYS A 573 6.24 -12.64 21.48
N VAL A 574 7.36 -13.24 21.06
CA VAL A 574 8.45 -13.60 21.97
C VAL A 574 9.06 -12.33 22.59
N TYR A 575 9.36 -11.32 21.78
CA TYR A 575 9.93 -10.06 22.29
C TYR A 575 8.97 -9.32 23.22
N GLU A 576 7.69 -9.39 22.93
CA GLU A 576 6.65 -8.82 23.80
C GLU A 576 6.54 -9.60 25.13
N GLY A 577 6.60 -10.93 25.08
CA GLY A 577 6.67 -11.79 26.25
C GLY A 577 7.91 -11.50 27.11
N MET A 578 9.07 -11.33 26.49
CA MET A 578 10.30 -10.93 27.19
C MET A 578 10.16 -9.60 27.93
N LYS A 579 9.55 -8.59 27.28
CA LYS A 579 9.27 -7.30 27.92
C LYS A 579 8.34 -7.43 29.14
N ARG A 580 7.42 -8.39 29.11
CA ARG A 580 6.50 -8.71 30.20
C ARG A 580 7.13 -9.63 31.28
N GLY A 581 8.40 -10.04 31.09
CA GLY A 581 9.11 -10.93 32.02
C GLY A 581 8.72 -12.41 31.90
N VAL A 582 8.10 -12.82 30.78
CA VAL A 582 7.78 -14.25 30.57
C VAL A 582 9.07 -15.04 30.34
N PRO A 583 9.30 -16.17 31.08
CA PRO A 583 10.48 -16.98 30.87
C PRO A 583 10.59 -17.57 29.47
N LEU A 584 11.80 -17.54 28.88
CA LEU A 584 12.07 -18.05 27.53
C LEU A 584 11.61 -19.49 27.30
N GLN A 585 11.76 -20.36 28.32
CA GLN A 585 11.32 -21.76 28.23
C GLN A 585 9.83 -21.90 27.90
N LYS A 586 8.98 -20.97 28.38
CA LYS A 586 7.56 -20.96 28.03
C LYS A 586 7.26 -20.50 26.61
N MET A 587 8.24 -19.90 25.92
CA MET A 587 8.12 -19.39 24.59
C MET A 587 8.94 -20.17 23.55
N ASP A 588 9.60 -21.27 23.97
CA ASP A 588 10.52 -22.03 23.11
C ASP A 588 9.81 -22.54 21.84
N GLU A 589 8.60 -23.07 21.96
CA GLU A 589 7.83 -23.55 20.81
C GLU A 589 7.60 -22.43 19.77
N VAL A 590 7.29 -21.21 20.21
CA VAL A 590 7.09 -20.04 19.33
C VAL A 590 8.40 -19.58 18.70
N ILE A 591 9.52 -19.69 19.45
CA ILE A 591 10.86 -19.38 18.94
C ILE A 591 11.24 -20.38 17.83
N GLN A 592 11.07 -21.69 18.08
CA GLN A 592 11.37 -22.74 17.10
C GLN A 592 10.49 -22.61 15.85
N LEU A 593 9.21 -22.28 16.04
CA LEU A 593 8.30 -22.02 14.93
C LEU A 593 8.77 -20.83 14.07
N SER A 594 9.23 -19.75 14.69
CA SER A 594 9.82 -18.60 13.98
C SER A 594 11.04 -19.00 13.17
N ILE A 595 11.97 -19.74 13.78
CA ILE A 595 13.20 -20.24 13.13
C ILE A 595 12.84 -21.15 11.95
N LYS A 596 11.87 -22.07 12.11
CA LYS A 596 11.39 -22.93 11.05
C LYS A 596 10.95 -22.13 9.82
N HIS A 597 10.10 -21.13 10.02
CA HIS A 597 9.55 -20.35 8.91
C HIS A 597 10.56 -19.37 8.29
N TYR A 598 11.53 -18.84 9.06
CA TYR A 598 12.67 -18.12 8.45
C TYR A 598 13.52 -19.04 7.60
N ASN A 599 13.81 -20.26 8.06
CA ASN A 599 14.54 -21.23 7.25
C ASN A 599 13.76 -21.65 5.99
N GLN A 600 12.42 -21.84 6.12
CA GLN A 600 11.56 -22.10 4.95
C GLN A 600 11.63 -20.95 3.94
N THR A 601 11.65 -19.70 4.41
CA THR A 601 11.85 -18.54 3.52
C THR A 601 13.15 -18.65 2.73
N LEU A 602 14.25 -19.03 3.40
CA LEU A 602 15.58 -19.15 2.80
C LEU A 602 15.75 -20.37 1.88
N ILE A 603 14.96 -21.42 2.10
CA ILE A 603 14.86 -22.56 1.18
C ILE A 603 14.19 -22.12 -0.13
N VAL A 604 13.14 -21.31 -0.05
CA VAL A 604 12.42 -20.81 -1.22
C VAL A 604 13.23 -19.74 -1.95
N ASP A 605 13.83 -18.81 -1.21
CA ASP A 605 14.67 -17.75 -1.79
C ASP A 605 15.82 -17.37 -0.85
N SER A 606 17.00 -17.85 -1.15
CA SER A 606 18.23 -17.58 -0.38
C SER A 606 18.75 -16.14 -0.55
N THR A 607 18.21 -15.36 -1.46
CA THR A 607 18.59 -13.95 -1.67
C THR A 607 17.81 -13.00 -0.76
N TYR A 608 16.82 -13.51 0.00
CA TYR A 608 16.01 -12.70 0.89
C TYR A 608 16.78 -12.36 2.17
N ALA A 609 17.28 -11.11 2.27
CA ALA A 609 18.19 -10.71 3.34
C ALA A 609 17.55 -10.69 4.75
N ASN A 610 16.29 -10.25 4.87
CA ASN A 610 15.63 -10.07 6.18
C ASN A 610 15.60 -11.33 7.06
N PRO A 611 15.30 -12.56 6.56
CA PRO A 611 15.35 -13.77 7.37
C PRO A 611 16.73 -14.01 7.99
N TYR A 612 17.82 -13.77 7.25
CA TYR A 612 19.17 -13.87 7.80
C TYR A 612 19.39 -12.89 8.95
N HIS A 613 18.95 -11.65 8.79
CA HIS A 613 19.04 -10.64 9.86
C HIS A 613 18.29 -11.12 11.12
N ASN A 614 17.05 -11.57 10.95
CA ASN A 614 16.20 -11.96 12.08
C ASN A 614 16.69 -13.23 12.77
N LEU A 615 17.18 -14.24 12.03
CA LEU A 615 17.85 -15.41 12.59
C LEU A 615 19.08 -14.98 13.38
N GLY A 616 19.96 -14.14 12.80
CA GLY A 616 21.12 -13.60 13.52
C GLY A 616 20.73 -12.90 14.81
N TYR A 617 19.63 -12.13 14.80
CA TYR A 617 19.14 -11.42 15.98
C TYR A 617 18.58 -12.38 17.05
N ILE A 618 17.87 -13.44 16.66
CA ILE A 618 17.41 -14.50 17.58
C ILE A 618 18.61 -15.17 18.27
N TYR A 619 19.62 -15.60 17.51
CA TYR A 619 20.81 -16.22 18.06
C TYR A 619 21.61 -15.27 18.96
N MET A 620 21.68 -13.98 18.59
CA MET A 620 22.39 -12.97 19.39
C MET A 620 21.67 -12.66 20.72
N ILE A 621 20.38 -12.41 20.72
CA ILE A 621 19.66 -11.90 21.88
C ILE A 621 19.11 -13.02 22.76
N ILE A 622 18.54 -14.06 22.17
CA ILE A 622 17.90 -15.17 22.88
C ILE A 622 18.94 -16.25 23.19
N GLY A 623 19.68 -16.67 22.18
CA GLY A 623 20.66 -17.76 22.30
C GLY A 623 22.00 -17.34 22.92
N ARG A 624 22.35 -16.03 22.86
CA ARG A 624 23.69 -15.50 23.16
C ARG A 624 24.82 -16.21 22.40
N ASP A 625 24.47 -16.83 21.28
CA ASP A 625 25.41 -17.46 20.35
C ASP A 625 25.90 -16.45 19.33
N TYR A 626 26.86 -15.65 19.72
CA TYR A 626 27.43 -14.61 18.90
C TYR A 626 28.17 -15.12 17.66
N LYS A 627 28.65 -16.36 17.66
CA LYS A 627 29.34 -16.98 16.51
C LYS A 627 28.33 -17.29 15.40
N THR A 628 27.24 -17.95 15.73
CA THR A 628 26.16 -18.22 14.77
C THR A 628 25.51 -16.92 14.29
N ALA A 629 25.31 -15.95 15.20
CA ALA A 629 24.78 -14.64 14.86
C ALA A 629 25.67 -13.89 13.85
N GLU A 630 27.00 -13.86 14.07
CA GLU A 630 27.96 -13.27 13.11
C GLU A 630 27.84 -13.88 11.71
N SER A 631 27.69 -15.22 11.63
CA SER A 631 27.50 -15.94 10.36
C SER A 631 26.23 -15.49 9.63
N TYR A 632 25.09 -15.42 10.34
CA TYR A 632 23.82 -14.98 9.75
C TYR A 632 23.84 -13.52 9.32
N PHE A 633 24.40 -12.60 10.12
CA PHE A 633 24.55 -11.21 9.71
C PHE A 633 25.49 -11.04 8.52
N THR A 634 26.50 -11.88 8.39
CA THR A 634 27.38 -11.89 7.22
C THR A 634 26.62 -12.31 5.96
N LYS A 635 25.78 -13.35 6.03
CA LYS A 635 24.90 -13.76 4.93
C LYS A 635 23.87 -12.67 4.59
N CYS A 636 23.33 -11.99 5.60
CA CYS A 636 22.42 -10.87 5.41
C CYS A 636 23.09 -9.76 4.59
N ILE A 637 24.29 -9.34 4.95
CA ILE A 637 25.05 -8.29 4.23
C ILE A 637 25.45 -8.73 2.82
N GLN A 638 25.72 -10.02 2.60
CA GLN A 638 25.97 -10.57 1.28
C GLN A 638 24.74 -10.54 0.38
N ALA A 639 23.56 -10.79 0.94
CA ALA A 639 22.29 -10.74 0.23
C ALA A 639 21.81 -9.30 -0.03
N ASP A 640 22.01 -8.40 0.93
CA ASP A 640 21.71 -6.97 0.81
C ASP A 640 22.68 -6.15 1.66
N SER A 641 23.58 -5.43 0.99
CA SER A 641 24.61 -4.61 1.64
C SER A 641 24.09 -3.26 2.18
N ILE A 642 22.79 -2.98 2.04
CA ILE A 642 22.19 -1.68 2.42
C ILE A 642 21.47 -1.76 3.78
N ILE A 643 21.54 -2.88 4.51
CA ILE A 643 20.85 -3.06 5.80
C ILE A 643 21.76 -2.59 6.95
N PRO A 644 21.55 -1.39 7.51
CA PRO A 644 22.41 -0.81 8.55
C PRO A 644 22.46 -1.65 9.82
N GLU A 645 21.31 -2.22 10.21
CA GLU A 645 21.16 -3.00 11.42
C GLU A 645 21.96 -4.32 11.35
N ALA A 646 22.18 -4.84 10.14
CA ALA A 646 22.99 -6.04 9.97
C ALA A 646 24.46 -5.76 10.28
N TYR A 647 24.99 -4.62 9.86
CA TYR A 647 26.35 -4.19 10.24
C TYR A 647 26.44 -3.93 11.74
N MET A 648 25.51 -3.18 12.33
CA MET A 648 25.48 -2.91 13.76
C MET A 648 25.50 -4.21 14.58
N ASN A 649 24.57 -5.11 14.29
CA ASN A 649 24.39 -6.35 15.05
C ASN A 649 25.56 -7.33 14.82
N ARG A 650 26.19 -7.34 13.60
CA ARG A 650 27.42 -8.08 13.37
C ARG A 650 28.59 -7.48 14.16
N GLY A 651 28.69 -6.17 14.21
CA GLY A 651 29.68 -5.45 15.03
C GLY A 651 29.53 -5.76 16.52
N VAL A 652 28.30 -5.75 17.04
CA VAL A 652 28.01 -6.16 18.43
C VAL A 652 28.41 -7.63 18.66
N SER A 653 28.08 -8.53 17.74
CA SER A 653 28.45 -9.95 17.87
C SER A 653 29.96 -10.14 17.87
N ARG A 654 30.68 -9.44 16.98
CA ARG A 654 32.14 -9.43 16.91
C ARG A 654 32.80 -8.86 18.17
N TYR A 655 32.22 -7.82 18.75
CA TYR A 655 32.64 -7.28 20.03
C TYR A 655 32.61 -8.35 21.13
N HIS A 656 31.47 -9.06 21.26
CA HIS A 656 31.36 -10.13 22.26
C HIS A 656 32.26 -11.33 21.98
N LEU A 657 32.68 -11.55 20.73
CA LEU A 657 33.65 -12.58 20.34
C LEU A 657 35.12 -12.12 20.51
N GLY A 658 35.35 -10.89 21.00
CA GLY A 658 36.72 -10.33 21.13
C GLY A 658 37.36 -9.91 19.79
N LYS A 659 36.62 -9.91 18.68
CA LYS A 659 37.08 -9.47 17.34
C LYS A 659 36.98 -7.96 17.20
N LEU A 660 37.71 -7.22 18.08
CA LEU A 660 37.52 -5.80 18.29
C LEU A 660 37.73 -4.92 17.06
N GLN A 661 38.75 -5.18 16.23
CA GLN A 661 39.00 -4.38 15.03
C GLN A 661 37.88 -4.59 13.99
N ALA A 662 37.42 -5.82 13.80
CA ALA A 662 36.33 -6.14 12.91
C ALA A 662 34.98 -5.55 13.43
N ALA A 663 34.80 -5.51 14.75
CA ALA A 663 33.63 -4.87 15.38
C ALA A 663 33.62 -3.35 15.09
N LYS A 664 34.77 -2.69 15.26
CA LYS A 664 34.92 -1.24 14.96
C LYS A 664 34.53 -0.94 13.51
N ILE A 665 35.05 -1.69 12.54
CA ILE A 665 34.76 -1.50 11.11
C ILE A 665 33.26 -1.59 10.83
N ASP A 666 32.58 -2.60 11.38
CA ASP A 666 31.15 -2.79 11.16
C ASP A 666 30.31 -1.69 11.82
N LEU A 667 30.66 -1.28 13.05
CA LEU A 667 29.96 -0.23 13.77
C LEU A 667 30.13 1.14 13.08
N GLU A 668 31.34 1.46 12.59
CA GLU A 668 31.60 2.66 11.80
C GLU A 668 30.80 2.63 10.48
N LYS A 669 30.75 1.47 9.81
CA LYS A 669 29.96 1.31 8.60
C LYS A 669 28.47 1.52 8.86
N SER A 670 27.92 0.96 9.95
CA SER A 670 26.53 1.18 10.35
C SER A 670 26.22 2.64 10.63
N LYS A 671 27.15 3.37 11.24
CA LYS A 671 27.03 4.79 11.52
C LYS A 671 26.86 5.65 10.26
N GLU A 672 27.49 5.28 9.14
CA GLU A 672 27.38 5.99 7.86
C GLU A 672 25.94 6.11 7.36
N PHE A 673 25.08 5.15 7.66
CA PHE A 673 23.66 5.15 7.27
C PHE A 673 22.79 6.14 8.06
N ARG A 674 23.28 6.74 9.14
CA ARG A 674 22.64 7.78 9.95
C ARG A 674 21.22 7.44 10.44
N LEU A 675 21.01 6.21 10.88
CA LEU A 675 19.77 5.81 11.56
C LEU A 675 19.71 6.41 12.97
N GLU A 676 19.05 7.55 13.12
CA GLU A 676 19.02 8.33 14.38
C GLU A 676 18.59 7.49 15.58
N SER A 677 17.61 6.61 15.40
CA SER A 677 17.11 5.69 16.46
C SER A 677 18.16 4.72 16.97
N GLU A 678 19.18 4.39 16.19
CA GLU A 678 20.21 3.41 16.53
C GLU A 678 21.57 4.04 16.87
N LEU A 679 21.75 5.35 16.56
CA LEU A 679 23.04 6.01 16.75
C LEU A 679 23.52 5.92 18.19
N GLY A 680 22.64 6.08 19.19
CA GLY A 680 22.98 5.94 20.59
C GLY A 680 23.58 4.58 20.92
N LYS A 681 23.00 3.49 20.40
CA LYS A 681 23.49 2.12 20.56
C LYS A 681 24.79 1.87 19.81
N ILE A 682 24.91 2.38 18.57
CA ILE A 682 26.13 2.26 17.76
C ILE A 682 27.29 2.93 18.48
N PHE A 683 27.13 4.18 18.92
CA PHE A 683 28.16 4.90 19.65
C PHE A 683 28.52 4.26 20.99
N TYR A 684 27.55 3.69 21.70
CA TYR A 684 27.80 2.95 22.93
C TYR A 684 28.74 1.75 22.71
N TYR A 685 28.46 0.92 21.68
CA TYR A 685 29.33 -0.21 21.35
C TYR A 685 30.67 0.23 20.73
N LEU A 686 30.72 1.34 19.98
CA LEU A 686 31.99 1.93 19.55
C LEU A 686 32.83 2.36 20.77
N GLY A 687 32.22 3.02 21.76
CA GLY A 687 32.88 3.40 23.01
C GLY A 687 33.46 2.19 23.73
N GLN A 688 32.68 1.11 23.90
CA GLN A 688 33.16 -0.12 24.51
C GLN A 688 34.28 -0.79 23.69
N THR A 689 34.18 -0.74 22.35
CA THR A 689 35.19 -1.32 21.46
C THR A 689 36.51 -0.56 21.57
N HIS A 690 36.47 0.79 21.58
CA HIS A 690 37.65 1.65 21.77
C HIS A 690 38.27 1.48 23.17
N GLU A 691 37.42 1.34 24.20
CA GLU A 691 37.88 1.09 25.58
C GLU A 691 38.68 -0.23 25.62
N ASN A 692 38.19 -1.31 25.02
CA ASN A 692 38.88 -2.59 24.95
C ASN A 692 40.12 -2.57 24.02
N LEU A 693 40.18 -1.64 23.09
CA LEU A 693 41.35 -1.39 22.24
C LEU A 693 42.37 -0.42 22.93
N LEU A 694 42.11 -0.02 24.17
CA LEU A 694 42.91 0.93 24.96
C LEU A 694 42.99 2.33 24.36
N ASP A 695 42.07 2.69 23.47
CA ASP A 695 41.92 4.01 22.86
C ASP A 695 40.96 4.87 23.70
N THR A 696 41.45 5.38 24.82
CA THR A 696 40.65 6.11 25.81
C THR A 696 40.05 7.42 25.26
N ALA A 697 40.74 8.08 24.32
CA ALA A 697 40.24 9.33 23.72
C ALA A 697 39.01 9.06 22.82
N GLN A 698 39.10 8.09 21.93
CA GLN A 698 37.98 7.72 21.05
C GLN A 698 36.84 7.10 21.86
N ALA A 699 37.14 6.30 22.89
CA ALA A 699 36.13 5.73 23.77
C ALA A 699 35.28 6.83 24.44
N LYS A 700 35.96 7.88 24.97
CA LYS A 700 35.24 9.01 25.56
C LYS A 700 34.35 9.71 24.55
N GLN A 701 34.90 10.09 23.38
CA GLN A 701 34.13 10.76 22.33
C GLN A 701 32.92 9.97 21.91
N ALA A 702 33.06 8.65 21.78
CA ALA A 702 31.95 7.76 21.44
C ALA A 702 30.88 7.70 22.55
N TYR A 703 31.28 7.62 23.84
CA TYR A 703 30.30 7.65 24.92
C TYR A 703 29.60 8.99 25.05
N ASP A 704 30.28 10.11 24.81
CA ASP A 704 29.67 11.45 24.77
C ASP A 704 28.64 11.54 23.66
N SER A 705 28.94 11.01 22.48
CA SER A 705 27.99 10.88 21.37
C SER A 705 26.84 9.96 21.73
N ALA A 706 27.10 8.83 22.35
CA ALA A 706 26.05 7.90 22.79
C ALA A 706 25.06 8.59 23.74
N TYR A 707 25.57 9.36 24.70
CA TYR A 707 24.75 10.12 25.62
C TYR A 707 23.90 11.20 24.94
N HIS A 708 24.49 11.89 23.95
CA HIS A 708 23.74 12.88 23.17
C HIS A 708 22.49 12.29 22.49
N TYR A 709 22.60 11.11 21.88
CA TYR A 709 21.49 10.46 21.19
C TYR A 709 20.54 9.69 22.12
N ASN A 710 21.03 9.21 23.27
CA ASN A 710 20.21 8.42 24.18
C ASN A 710 20.55 8.72 25.66
N PRO A 711 20.15 9.91 26.18
CA PRO A 711 20.51 10.37 27.50
C PRO A 711 19.84 9.62 28.67
N GLU A 712 18.85 8.79 28.39
CA GLU A 712 18.10 8.03 29.42
C GLU A 712 18.53 6.55 29.49
N GLN A 713 19.42 6.10 28.63
CA GLN A 713 19.88 4.72 28.65
C GLN A 713 20.85 4.48 29.81
N LYS A 714 20.44 3.63 30.77
CA LYS A 714 21.18 3.34 32.00
C LYS A 714 22.66 3.00 31.77
N GLY A 715 22.97 2.08 30.85
CA GLY A 715 24.35 1.67 30.55
C GLY A 715 25.26 2.81 30.04
N ILE A 716 24.68 3.76 29.28
CA ILE A 716 25.40 4.93 28.78
C ILE A 716 25.71 5.88 29.95
N ILE A 717 24.71 6.12 30.83
CA ILE A 717 24.88 6.98 31.99
C ILE A 717 25.94 6.39 32.97
N GLU A 718 25.92 5.07 33.19
CA GLU A 718 26.93 4.36 33.99
C GLU A 718 28.35 4.59 33.46
N LYS A 719 28.52 4.58 32.11
CA LYS A 719 29.82 4.89 31.49
C LYS A 719 30.19 6.35 31.65
N GLN A 720 29.25 7.27 31.59
CA GLN A 720 29.52 8.71 31.85
C GLN A 720 29.95 8.95 33.30
N VAL A 721 29.29 8.29 34.28
CA VAL A 721 29.71 8.35 35.68
C VAL A 721 31.17 7.85 35.82
N ALA A 722 31.48 6.69 35.22
CA ALA A 722 32.82 6.11 35.30
C ALA A 722 33.89 7.01 34.67
N LEU A 723 33.60 7.64 33.54
CA LEU A 723 34.50 8.59 32.86
C LEU A 723 34.72 9.84 33.68
N ALA A 724 33.65 10.44 34.20
CA ALA A 724 33.73 11.63 35.04
C ALA A 724 34.57 11.36 36.32
N LYS A 725 34.34 10.21 36.96
CA LYS A 725 35.11 9.72 38.10
C LYS A 725 36.60 9.56 37.76
N ALA A 726 36.93 8.92 36.64
CA ALA A 726 38.32 8.72 36.22
C ALA A 726 39.07 10.04 35.95
N GLN A 727 38.31 11.11 35.60
CA GLN A 727 38.83 12.47 35.35
C GLN A 727 38.81 13.37 36.61
N ASN A 728 38.38 12.85 37.76
CA ASN A 728 38.15 13.60 39.00
C ASN A 728 37.17 14.79 38.83
N LYS A 729 36.25 14.70 37.87
CA LYS A 729 35.18 15.66 37.64
C LYS A 729 33.95 15.30 38.46
N TRP A 730 33.99 15.60 39.72
CA TRP A 730 33.01 15.17 40.72
C TRP A 730 31.62 15.77 40.48
N ASP A 731 31.56 17.04 39.99
CA ASP A 731 30.28 17.66 39.60
C ASP A 731 29.57 16.92 38.44
N ASP A 732 30.32 16.55 37.40
CA ASP A 732 29.78 15.75 36.26
C ASP A 732 29.37 14.34 36.76
N ALA A 733 30.21 13.73 37.62
CA ALA A 733 29.92 12.42 38.19
C ALA A 733 28.64 12.46 39.03
N LEU A 734 28.45 13.47 39.87
CA LEU A 734 27.22 13.66 40.64
C LEU A 734 26.01 13.90 39.73
N PHE A 735 26.13 14.74 38.72
CA PHE A 735 25.06 15.01 37.75
C PHE A 735 24.55 13.73 37.07
N TYR A 736 25.46 12.88 36.56
CA TYR A 736 25.07 11.61 35.95
C TYR A 736 24.55 10.58 37.00
N GLN A 737 25.14 10.59 38.20
CA GLN A 737 24.71 9.71 39.28
C GLN A 737 23.27 10.01 39.74
N GLU A 738 22.89 11.28 39.78
CA GLU A 738 21.53 11.70 40.09
C GLU A 738 20.49 11.18 39.06
N LYS A 739 20.90 11.14 37.80
CA LYS A 739 20.04 10.50 36.76
C LYS A 739 19.93 8.99 37.02
N LEU A 740 21.02 8.32 37.40
CA LEU A 740 21.00 6.90 37.76
C LEU A 740 20.09 6.61 38.93
N THR A 741 20.02 7.46 39.97
CA THR A 741 19.11 7.24 41.09
C THR A 741 17.64 7.24 40.69
N LYS A 742 17.27 7.98 39.64
CA LYS A 742 15.90 8.02 39.11
C LYS A 742 15.55 6.79 38.29
N LEU A 743 16.53 6.17 37.63
CA LEU A 743 16.39 5.03 36.73
C LEU A 743 16.67 3.68 37.42
N ALA A 744 17.25 3.71 38.60
CA ALA A 744 17.65 2.50 39.31
C ALA A 744 16.47 1.77 39.96
N ASN A 745 16.61 0.45 40.11
CA ASN A 745 15.70 -0.32 40.93
C ASN A 745 15.66 0.28 42.34
N PRO A 746 14.49 0.53 42.95
CA PRO A 746 14.35 1.07 44.31
C PRO A 746 15.11 0.29 45.39
N LYS A 747 15.47 -0.97 45.14
CA LYS A 747 16.23 -1.81 46.04
C LYS A 747 17.77 -1.76 45.85
N ASN A 748 18.26 -0.93 44.92
CA ASN A 748 19.70 -0.81 44.67
C ASN A 748 20.32 0.30 45.53
N ASP A 749 20.91 -0.08 46.67
CA ASP A 749 21.59 0.84 47.58
C ASP A 749 22.86 1.46 46.97
N LYS A 750 23.57 0.73 46.10
CA LYS A 750 24.87 1.14 45.54
C LYS A 750 24.80 2.50 44.84
N VAL A 751 23.70 2.80 44.12
CA VAL A 751 23.56 4.09 43.43
C VAL A 751 23.49 5.26 44.41
N TRP A 752 22.96 5.05 45.59
CA TRP A 752 22.91 6.03 46.67
C TRP A 752 24.23 6.13 47.40
N VAL A 753 24.96 5.01 47.60
CA VAL A 753 26.34 5.01 48.14
C VAL A 753 27.26 5.84 47.25
N ASP A 754 27.24 5.57 45.91
CA ASP A 754 28.08 6.30 44.95
C ASP A 754 27.71 7.80 44.91
N LYS A 755 26.40 8.12 44.97
CA LYS A 755 25.97 9.52 45.08
C LYS A 755 26.53 10.21 46.28
N GLY A 756 26.41 9.62 47.50
CA GLY A 756 26.96 10.20 48.72
C GLY A 756 28.48 10.33 48.68
N ASN A 757 29.21 9.40 48.07
CA ASN A 757 30.65 9.52 47.87
C ASN A 757 31.01 10.73 46.98
N PHE A 758 30.28 11.01 45.90
CA PHE A 758 30.54 12.17 45.05
C PHE A 758 30.19 13.50 45.77
N GLU A 759 29.09 13.54 46.50
CA GLU A 759 28.70 14.68 47.33
C GLU A 759 29.80 15.00 48.39
N LEU A 760 30.38 13.95 49.00
CA LEU A 760 31.48 14.10 49.93
C LEU A 760 32.75 14.67 49.26
N MET A 761 33.09 14.18 48.05
CA MET A 761 34.25 14.66 47.28
C MET A 761 34.11 16.15 46.89
N LEU A 762 32.87 16.64 46.76
CA LEU A 762 32.56 18.05 46.52
C LEU A 762 32.47 18.88 47.80
N GLY A 763 32.63 18.25 48.96
CA GLY A 763 32.64 18.94 50.27
C GLY A 763 31.22 19.07 50.88
N ASP A 764 30.15 18.60 50.21
CA ASP A 764 28.80 18.62 50.78
C ASP A 764 28.55 17.38 51.65
N THR A 765 29.12 17.46 52.83
CA THR A 765 28.96 16.39 53.82
C THR A 765 27.52 16.16 54.23
N THR A 766 26.68 17.24 54.24
CA THR A 766 25.28 17.12 54.64
C THR A 766 24.45 16.33 53.59
N ALA A 767 24.67 16.57 52.30
CA ALA A 767 24.07 15.84 51.23
C ALA A 767 24.54 14.37 51.22
N ALA A 768 25.86 14.15 51.39
CA ALA A 768 26.47 12.84 51.47
C ALA A 768 25.84 11.95 52.53
N ILE A 769 25.65 12.46 53.73
CA ILE A 769 25.00 11.75 54.83
C ILE A 769 23.57 11.34 54.46
N ARG A 770 22.77 12.27 53.91
CA ARG A 770 21.40 11.96 53.47
C ARG A 770 21.37 10.88 52.41
N SER A 771 22.30 10.90 51.46
CA SER A 771 22.42 9.85 50.44
C SER A 771 22.83 8.50 51.04
N TRP A 772 23.76 8.48 51.97
CA TRP A 772 24.17 7.25 52.66
C TRP A 772 23.08 6.71 53.61
N GLU A 773 22.32 7.56 54.29
CA GLU A 773 21.15 7.16 55.08
C GLU A 773 20.12 6.49 54.19
N LYS A 774 19.86 7.02 52.97
CA LYS A 774 18.97 6.40 52.00
C LYS A 774 19.50 5.03 51.54
N ALA A 775 20.81 4.94 51.26
CA ALA A 775 21.44 3.66 50.94
C ALA A 775 21.27 2.63 52.08
N PHE A 776 21.51 3.05 53.33
CA PHE A 776 21.36 2.18 54.49
C PHE A 776 19.93 1.76 54.81
N GLN A 777 18.96 2.63 54.57
CA GLN A 777 17.52 2.27 54.61
C GLN A 777 17.18 1.15 53.61
N ILE A 778 17.77 1.17 52.42
CA ILE A 778 17.57 0.16 51.36
C ILE A 778 18.30 -1.15 51.74
N ALA A 779 19.52 -1.06 52.21
CA ALA A 779 20.38 -2.19 52.59
C ALA A 779 21.02 -2.03 53.97
N PRO A 780 20.29 -2.28 55.06
CA PRO A 780 20.83 -2.21 56.42
C PRO A 780 22.01 -3.14 56.73
N ALA A 781 22.23 -4.14 55.84
CA ALA A 781 23.35 -5.06 55.90
C ALA A 781 24.68 -4.47 55.39
N ASN A 782 24.66 -3.24 54.81
CA ASN A 782 25.84 -2.57 54.30
C ASN A 782 26.68 -2.03 55.49
N TYR A 783 27.57 -2.91 56.01
CA TYR A 783 28.40 -2.64 57.20
C TYR A 783 29.20 -1.33 57.07
N ASN A 784 29.85 -1.13 55.95
CA ASN A 784 30.73 0.03 55.75
C ASN A 784 29.97 1.36 55.85
N ILE A 785 28.80 1.44 55.20
CA ILE A 785 27.97 2.67 55.26
C ILE A 785 27.41 2.89 56.66
N GLY A 786 26.98 1.82 57.34
CA GLY A 786 26.53 1.90 58.73
C GLY A 786 27.61 2.40 59.68
N MET A 787 28.85 1.96 59.53
CA MET A 787 30.00 2.45 60.33
C MET A 787 30.38 3.89 59.94
N SER A 788 30.35 4.27 58.65
CA SER A 788 30.61 5.64 58.24
C SER A 788 29.59 6.62 58.82
N LEU A 789 28.32 6.26 58.81
CA LEU A 789 27.23 7.04 59.42
C LEU A 789 27.41 7.14 60.94
N SER A 790 27.76 6.04 61.60
CA SER A 790 28.06 6.02 63.06
C SER A 790 29.19 6.98 63.42
N ASN A 791 30.32 6.91 62.75
CA ASN A 791 31.48 7.77 63.01
C ASN A 791 31.12 9.25 62.83
N PHE A 792 30.39 9.59 61.68
CA PHE A 792 29.95 10.95 61.45
C PHE A 792 29.05 11.48 62.58
N TYR A 793 28.07 10.71 63.04
CA TYR A 793 27.18 11.15 64.09
C TYR A 793 27.88 11.24 65.45
N GLN A 794 28.90 10.41 65.65
CA GLN A 794 29.73 10.49 66.84
C GLN A 794 30.56 11.80 66.87
N GLU A 795 31.17 12.17 65.72
CA GLU A 795 31.89 13.41 65.58
C GLU A 795 31.01 14.65 65.83
N LYS A 796 29.76 14.57 65.45
CA LYS A 796 28.75 15.63 65.65
C LYS A 796 28.10 15.61 67.03
N GLY A 797 28.53 14.74 67.92
CA GLY A 797 28.01 14.62 69.31
C GLY A 797 26.64 13.96 69.43
N ASN A 798 26.10 13.44 68.31
CA ASN A 798 24.82 12.74 68.32
C ASN A 798 25.04 11.24 68.60
N THR A 799 25.17 10.92 69.91
CA THR A 799 25.45 9.58 70.38
C THR A 799 24.31 8.58 70.09
N GLU A 800 23.09 9.04 70.06
CA GLU A 800 21.92 8.21 69.77
C GLU A 800 21.97 7.65 68.33
N ASN A 801 22.06 8.46 67.33
CA ASN A 801 22.22 8.06 65.94
C ASN A 801 23.50 7.25 65.71
N ALA A 802 24.62 7.66 66.34
CA ALA A 802 25.88 6.93 66.24
C ALA A 802 25.72 5.48 66.70
N ASN A 803 25.10 5.25 67.88
CA ASN A 803 24.85 3.93 68.40
C ASN A 803 23.81 3.16 67.51
N TYR A 804 22.79 3.84 67.04
CA TYR A 804 21.79 3.19 66.13
C TYR A 804 22.47 2.58 64.93
N TYR A 805 23.24 3.40 64.13
CA TYR A 805 23.89 2.88 62.95
C TYR A 805 24.96 1.83 63.27
N LYS A 806 25.71 1.98 64.32
CA LYS A 806 26.72 0.99 64.79
C LYS A 806 26.08 -0.35 65.08
N ASN A 807 25.04 -0.37 65.90
CA ASN A 807 24.35 -1.58 66.34
C ASN A 807 23.71 -2.31 65.18
N MET A 808 23.08 -1.54 64.28
CA MET A 808 22.49 -2.11 63.07
C MET A 808 23.56 -2.68 62.11
N ALA A 809 24.68 -1.98 61.91
CA ALA A 809 25.78 -2.48 61.08
C ALA A 809 26.41 -3.77 61.70
N LEU A 810 26.61 -3.80 62.98
CA LEU A 810 27.14 -5.02 63.69
C LEU A 810 26.18 -6.19 63.71
N LYS A 811 24.85 -5.93 63.80
CA LYS A 811 23.81 -6.98 63.80
C LYS A 811 23.78 -7.78 62.46
N HIS A 812 24.19 -7.14 61.37
CA HIS A 812 24.24 -7.73 60.07
C HIS A 812 25.64 -8.11 59.57
N LYS A 813 26.67 -7.94 60.41
CA LYS A 813 28.05 -8.35 60.12
C LYS A 813 28.13 -9.86 60.15
N GLY A 814 28.24 -10.51 59.02
CA GLY A 814 28.38 -11.95 58.90
C GLY A 814 27.15 -12.71 58.44
N LYS A 815 26.07 -12.00 58.07
CA LYS A 815 24.99 -12.52 57.21
C LYS A 815 25.21 -12.11 55.74
#